data_84142967c2959f136f41a6ab4c60b627
#
_entry.id   84142967c2959f136f41a6ab4c60b627
#
_cell.length_a   1.000
_cell.length_b   1.000
_cell.length_c   1.000
_cell.angle_alpha   90.00
_cell.angle_beta   90.00
_cell.angle_gamma   90.00
#
_symmetry.space_group_name_H-M   'P 1'
#
loop_
_entity.id
_entity.type
_entity.pdbx_description
1 polymer ?
#
loop_
_entity_poly.entity_id
_entity_poly.type
_entity_poly.pdbx_seq_one_letter_code
_entity_poly.pdbx_strand_id
1 'polypeptide(L)'
;MRISFSFEFLGSAAAAAAWKLLDAGQSLGDLYTYINTSKSLGIVSGILISVVVAFISGAVIQYLARLLFSFRFEGMYKRVGAVYGAFSITAIIYFLVMKGAKGASFMRAEWIDWINANTSPILITLFVGFTILFQICISFFRINVFKIIILAGTFSLAFAFAGNDLVNFVGVPIAAWDSFKIWSAAQSPAETFMMGDLLKPATAATWMLLASGMVMVFTLWFSKKAHRVIQTSINLASTQTGEQEQFGASLPGRMIVRAAVGMGTVINQIMPGFLQRGIASRFVPAPQEKGTIPLPFDYVRASINLVLSAILIASATSLQLPLSTTYVTFMVAMGSSFADGAWDRETAVYRISGVLTVISGWFITALCASSLAAVAATIVFWGGETAAVILGLAAIAILVRSNLKKHEEESLAKQSAQRFTAPAIRTIIHTKSPANLCRTLDLLDEVVDGLLADRELALRSAKSDASEFFDQLSKDRSVYYRMAMMDKTPSKVDFNARYCYFRAFTNMREVGRSLQSLAKQSLEHVANRHRVFKGDLADELRALTAELRRISSSVDGKPDLEELHLNAKAAIDRIDAMQSELMRAIPDGELSIRGSELYLTFLLFARDFINHYEIVSMLAARIDSLEQTPSVVTAPKEKIS
;
A
#
# COMPACT_ATOMS: atom_id res chain seq x y z
N MET A 1 11.98 -0.03 9.80
CA MET A 1 12.86 -1.03 10.41
C MET A 1 13.66 -0.49 11.61
N ARG A 2 14.40 0.62 11.49
CA ARG A 2 15.14 1.19 12.63
C ARG A 2 14.24 1.59 13.82
N ILE A 3 13.02 2.05 13.60
CA ILE A 3 12.04 2.30 14.66
C ILE A 3 11.70 1.00 15.39
N SER A 4 11.28 -0.04 14.68
CA SER A 4 10.94 -1.34 15.29
C SER A 4 12.10 -1.85 16.14
N PHE A 5 13.31 -1.81 15.59
CA PHE A 5 14.51 -2.27 16.26
C PHE A 5 14.83 -1.51 17.54
N SER A 6 14.75 -0.18 17.52
CA SER A 6 14.94 0.63 18.73
C SER A 6 13.87 0.37 19.78
N PHE A 7 12.63 0.13 19.34
CA PHE A 7 11.52 -0.20 20.23
C PHE A 7 11.59 -1.64 20.75
N GLU A 8 12.13 -2.59 19.99
CA GLU A 8 12.42 -3.96 20.46
C GLU A 8 13.44 -3.95 21.60
N PHE A 9 14.52 -3.19 21.45
CA PHE A 9 15.48 -2.99 22.54
C PHE A 9 14.88 -2.33 23.75
N LEU A 10 14.10 -1.28 23.53
CA LEU A 10 13.43 -0.59 24.63
C LEU A 10 12.48 -1.52 25.37
N GLY A 11 11.71 -2.33 24.64
CA GLY A 11 10.80 -3.31 25.22
C GLY A 11 11.52 -4.40 26.02
N SER A 12 12.57 -4.99 25.45
CA SER A 12 13.35 -6.01 26.15
C SER A 12 14.11 -5.46 27.36
N ALA A 13 14.72 -4.28 27.22
CA ALA A 13 15.40 -3.62 28.33
C ALA A 13 14.44 -3.23 29.46
N ALA A 14 13.26 -2.72 29.13
CA ALA A 14 12.24 -2.38 30.10
C ALA A 14 11.74 -3.61 30.86
N ALA A 15 11.51 -4.74 30.17
CA ALA A 15 11.11 -5.97 30.81
C ALA A 15 12.20 -6.54 31.73
N ALA A 16 13.46 -6.59 31.26
CA ALA A 16 14.58 -7.07 32.07
C ALA A 16 14.81 -6.19 33.31
N ALA A 17 14.74 -4.86 33.17
CA ALA A 17 14.86 -3.93 34.29
C ALA A 17 13.69 -4.07 35.28
N ALA A 18 12.46 -4.22 34.78
CA ALA A 18 11.28 -4.43 35.63
C ALA A 18 11.38 -5.70 36.47
N TRP A 19 11.79 -6.81 35.87
CA TRP A 19 11.98 -8.06 36.60
C TRP A 19 13.12 -7.96 37.62
N LYS A 20 14.24 -7.31 37.28
CA LYS A 20 15.34 -7.09 38.22
C LYS A 20 14.93 -6.22 39.41
N LEU A 21 14.12 -5.19 39.20
CA LEU A 21 13.56 -4.37 40.28
C LEU A 21 12.62 -5.17 41.19
N LEU A 22 11.75 -5.99 40.60
CA LEU A 22 10.84 -6.86 41.35
C LEU A 22 11.56 -7.90 42.19
N ASP A 23 12.60 -8.55 41.65
CA ASP A 23 13.43 -9.49 42.38
C ASP A 23 14.20 -8.83 43.53
N ALA A 24 14.61 -7.56 43.37
CA ALA A 24 15.27 -6.78 44.41
C ALA A 24 14.28 -6.15 45.44
N GLY A 25 12.96 -6.39 45.27
CA GLY A 25 11.93 -5.79 46.12
C GLY A 25 11.80 -4.27 45.98
N GLN A 26 12.28 -3.72 44.87
CA GLN A 26 12.25 -2.26 44.60
C GLN A 26 10.98 -1.85 43.84
N SER A 27 10.66 -0.58 43.85
CA SER A 27 9.49 -0.04 43.16
C SER A 27 9.69 -0.02 41.64
N LEU A 28 8.66 -0.39 40.87
CA LEU A 28 8.64 -0.21 39.42
C LEU A 28 8.74 1.27 39.01
N GLY A 29 8.50 2.20 39.95
CA GLY A 29 8.75 3.63 39.75
C GLY A 29 10.20 3.96 39.40
N ASP A 30 11.15 3.12 39.82
CA ASP A 30 12.59 3.35 39.57
C ASP A 30 13.04 2.84 38.19
N LEU A 31 12.12 2.36 37.34
CA LEU A 31 12.40 1.88 35.99
C LEU A 31 13.11 2.93 35.12
N TYR A 32 12.80 4.21 35.33
CA TYR A 32 13.42 5.31 34.59
C TYR A 32 14.93 5.43 34.81
N THR A 33 15.48 4.88 35.89
CA THR A 33 16.92 4.89 36.17
C THR A 33 17.69 3.93 35.27
N TYR A 34 17.03 2.89 34.77
CA TYR A 34 17.60 1.88 33.88
C TYR A 34 17.42 2.20 32.39
N ILE A 35 16.52 3.12 32.06
CA ILE A 35 16.19 3.49 30.68
C ILE A 35 16.61 4.94 30.43
N ASN A 36 17.46 5.17 29.44
CA ASN A 36 17.79 6.52 28.99
C ASN A 36 16.63 7.12 28.19
N THR A 37 15.63 7.64 28.90
CA THR A 37 14.40 8.21 28.32
C THR A 37 14.68 9.40 27.41
N SER A 38 15.67 10.25 27.76
CA SER A 38 16.09 11.39 26.94
C SER A 38 16.61 10.94 25.57
N LYS A 39 17.46 9.91 25.53
CA LYS A 39 18.00 9.37 24.29
C LYS A 39 16.91 8.67 23.45
N SER A 40 16.02 7.93 24.10
CA SER A 40 14.89 7.26 23.44
C SER A 40 13.93 8.27 22.81
N LEU A 41 13.57 9.34 23.52
CA LEU A 41 12.74 10.44 23.02
C LEU A 41 13.44 11.19 21.88
N GLY A 42 14.76 11.41 21.98
CA GLY A 42 15.57 12.00 20.92
C GLY A 42 15.55 11.17 19.63
N ILE A 43 15.57 9.83 19.73
CA ILE A 43 15.48 8.93 18.58
C ILE A 43 14.09 9.04 17.93
N VAL A 44 13.02 8.97 18.71
CA VAL A 44 11.64 9.04 18.19
C VAL A 44 11.39 10.38 17.50
N SER A 45 11.75 11.50 18.15
CA SER A 45 11.58 12.84 17.59
C SER A 45 12.44 13.06 16.35
N GLY A 46 13.68 12.57 16.33
CA GLY A 46 14.56 12.65 15.16
C GLY A 46 13.98 11.91 13.94
N ILE A 47 13.39 10.74 14.16
CA ILE A 47 12.72 9.97 13.10
C ILE A 47 11.50 10.73 12.57
N LEU A 48 10.66 11.31 13.45
CA LEU A 48 9.49 12.10 13.04
C LEU A 48 9.88 13.33 12.24
N ILE A 49 10.90 14.05 12.70
CA ILE A 49 11.44 15.23 12.00
C ILE A 49 11.98 14.82 10.61
N SER A 50 12.68 13.68 10.52
CA SER A 50 13.22 13.19 9.24
C SER A 50 12.13 12.95 8.19
N VAL A 51 10.94 12.48 8.59
CA VAL A 51 9.77 12.28 7.72
C VAL A 51 9.32 13.61 7.10
N VAL A 52 9.18 14.65 7.93
CA VAL A 52 8.74 15.99 7.48
C VAL A 52 9.81 16.63 6.58
N VAL A 53 11.07 16.57 6.97
CA VAL A 53 12.19 17.11 6.18
C VAL A 53 12.29 16.42 4.82
N ALA A 54 12.16 15.09 4.78
CA ALA A 54 12.21 14.33 3.53
C ALA A 54 11.06 14.70 2.59
N PHE A 55 9.84 14.83 3.10
CA PHE A 55 8.68 15.22 2.30
C PHE A 55 8.85 16.63 1.71
N ILE A 56 9.20 17.62 2.56
CA ILE A 56 9.39 19.00 2.12
C ILE A 56 10.53 19.10 1.12
N SER A 57 11.67 18.45 1.39
CA SER A 57 12.81 18.44 0.47
C SER A 57 12.44 17.83 -0.87
N GLY A 58 11.72 16.69 -0.86
CA GLY A 58 11.21 16.05 -2.08
C GLY A 58 10.30 16.97 -2.89
N ALA A 59 9.37 17.65 -2.22
CA ALA A 59 8.45 18.58 -2.86
C ALA A 59 9.18 19.80 -3.45
N VAL A 60 10.05 20.44 -2.70
CA VAL A 60 10.77 21.65 -3.12
C VAL A 60 11.72 21.36 -4.28
N ILE A 61 12.55 20.31 -4.15
CA ILE A 61 13.53 19.97 -5.20
C ILE A 61 12.83 19.52 -6.49
N GLN A 62 11.76 18.73 -6.38
CA GLN A 62 10.97 18.34 -7.57
C GLN A 62 10.30 19.55 -8.22
N TYR A 63 9.72 20.45 -7.45
CA TYR A 63 9.11 21.68 -7.98
C TYR A 63 10.13 22.52 -8.75
N LEU A 64 11.32 22.75 -8.18
CA LEU A 64 12.39 23.48 -8.84
C LEU A 64 12.88 22.78 -10.11
N ALA A 65 13.04 21.46 -10.05
CA ALA A 65 13.44 20.68 -11.21
C ALA A 65 12.37 20.70 -12.31
N ARG A 66 11.08 20.73 -11.95
CA ARG A 66 9.99 20.81 -12.93
C ARG A 66 9.89 22.20 -13.57
N LEU A 67 10.21 23.24 -12.83
CA LEU A 67 10.37 24.59 -13.42
C LEU A 67 11.51 24.62 -14.45
N LEU A 68 12.59 23.84 -14.20
CA LEU A 68 13.72 23.72 -15.12
C LEU A 68 13.41 22.77 -16.29
N PHE A 69 12.98 21.56 -15.99
CA PHE A 69 12.69 20.48 -16.93
C PHE A 69 11.20 20.22 -17.06
N SER A 70 10.38 20.97 -17.68
CA SER A 70 8.95 20.67 -17.84
C SER A 70 8.70 19.19 -18.22
N PHE A 71 7.47 18.71 -18.25
CA PHE A 71 7.16 17.35 -18.73
C PHE A 71 7.62 17.09 -20.17
N ARG A 72 7.83 18.14 -20.98
CA ARG A 72 8.47 18.10 -22.30
C ARG A 72 9.94 18.46 -22.19
N PHE A 73 10.70 17.62 -21.52
CA PHE A 73 12.09 17.92 -21.13
C PHE A 73 13.09 17.94 -22.29
N GLU A 74 12.80 17.39 -23.48
CA GLU A 74 13.75 17.16 -24.56
C GLU A 74 14.46 18.43 -25.04
N GLY A 75 13.76 19.54 -25.16
CA GLY A 75 14.37 20.81 -25.60
C GLY A 75 15.34 21.40 -24.60
N MET A 76 14.97 21.38 -23.31
CA MET A 76 15.82 21.89 -22.23
C MET A 76 16.92 20.89 -21.85
N TYR A 77 16.68 19.60 -22.02
CA TYR A 77 17.64 18.53 -21.77
C TYR A 77 18.95 18.72 -22.52
N LYS A 78 18.90 19.09 -23.80
CA LYS A 78 20.11 19.34 -24.63
C LYS A 78 20.96 20.48 -24.08
N ARG A 79 20.36 21.46 -23.38
CA ARG A 79 21.06 22.65 -22.85
C ARG A 79 21.56 22.48 -21.44
N VAL A 80 20.75 21.88 -20.58
CA VAL A 80 20.96 21.86 -19.13
C VAL A 80 21.18 20.42 -18.60
N GLY A 81 20.89 19.39 -19.38
CA GLY A 81 20.99 17.99 -18.95
C GLY A 81 22.40 17.59 -18.49
N ALA A 82 23.45 18.11 -19.15
CA ALA A 82 24.84 17.85 -18.76
C ALA A 82 25.17 18.47 -17.39
N VAL A 83 24.75 19.72 -17.16
CA VAL A 83 24.97 20.44 -15.89
C VAL A 83 24.20 19.77 -14.76
N TYR A 84 22.93 19.40 -14.98
CA TYR A 84 22.12 18.67 -14.01
C TYR A 84 22.72 17.30 -13.67
N GLY A 85 23.19 16.57 -14.69
CA GLY A 85 23.86 15.28 -14.50
C GLY A 85 25.15 15.42 -13.68
N ALA A 86 25.97 16.39 -14.03
CA ALA A 86 27.20 16.68 -13.32
C ALA A 86 26.94 17.07 -11.85
N PHE A 87 25.94 17.92 -11.60
CA PHE A 87 25.56 18.28 -10.25
C PHE A 87 25.09 17.04 -9.45
N SER A 88 24.23 16.21 -10.04
CA SER A 88 23.71 15.00 -9.38
C SER A 88 24.84 14.02 -9.04
N ILE A 89 25.73 13.72 -9.97
CA ILE A 89 26.85 12.78 -9.74
C ILE A 89 27.87 13.35 -8.75
N THR A 90 28.20 14.64 -8.86
CA THR A 90 29.11 15.31 -7.91
C THR A 90 28.53 15.29 -6.50
N ALA A 91 27.24 15.55 -6.35
CA ALA A 91 26.55 15.47 -5.05
C ALA A 91 26.55 14.04 -4.50
N ILE A 92 26.29 13.03 -5.33
CA ILE A 92 26.40 11.62 -4.93
C ILE A 92 27.81 11.31 -4.41
N ILE A 93 28.85 11.67 -5.17
CA ILE A 93 30.24 11.40 -4.77
C ILE A 93 30.58 12.11 -3.46
N TYR A 94 30.17 13.36 -3.30
CA TYR A 94 30.40 14.10 -2.08
C TYR A 94 29.77 13.42 -0.85
N PHE A 95 28.48 13.14 -0.91
CA PHE A 95 27.77 12.59 0.25
C PHE A 95 28.10 11.12 0.50
N LEU A 96 28.32 10.32 -0.55
CA LEU A 96 28.60 8.90 -0.41
C LEU A 96 30.05 8.64 -0.02
N VAL A 97 31.00 9.20 -0.78
CA VAL A 97 32.44 8.90 -0.61
C VAL A 97 33.05 9.82 0.44
N MET A 98 32.91 11.14 0.26
CA MET A 98 33.60 12.10 1.10
C MET A 98 33.00 12.22 2.50
N LYS A 99 31.70 12.03 2.69
CA LYS A 99 31.02 12.08 4.00
C LYS A 99 30.68 10.69 4.54
N GLY A 100 30.15 9.80 3.69
CA GLY A 100 29.66 8.49 4.11
C GLY A 100 30.77 7.47 4.39
N ALA A 101 31.86 7.50 3.65
CA ALA A 101 32.94 6.51 3.77
C ALA A 101 34.02 6.84 4.79
N LYS A 102 33.91 7.95 5.53
CA LYS A 102 34.94 8.38 6.51
C LYS A 102 35.31 7.34 7.58
N GLY A 103 34.37 6.50 7.95
CA GLY A 103 34.59 5.44 8.95
C GLY A 103 34.92 4.08 8.36
N ALA A 104 35.06 3.98 7.03
CA ALA A 104 35.34 2.70 6.38
C ALA A 104 36.79 2.24 6.64
N SER A 105 36.96 0.93 6.86
CA SER A 105 38.26 0.30 7.17
C SER A 105 39.31 0.46 6.07
N PHE A 106 38.90 0.75 4.83
CA PHE A 106 39.79 1.01 3.72
C PHE A 106 40.24 2.49 3.59
N MET A 107 39.64 3.42 4.36
CA MET A 107 39.98 4.84 4.33
C MET A 107 41.06 5.15 5.37
N ARG A 108 42.25 5.53 4.89
CA ARG A 108 43.33 5.98 5.77
C ARG A 108 43.08 7.40 6.28
N ALA A 109 43.49 7.70 7.51
CA ALA A 109 43.34 9.02 8.13
C ALA A 109 43.92 10.14 7.25
N GLU A 110 45.11 9.91 6.67
CA GLU A 110 45.79 10.87 5.77
C GLU A 110 44.93 11.23 4.55
N TRP A 111 44.20 10.27 3.96
CA TRP A 111 43.30 10.52 2.83
C TRP A 111 42.09 11.34 3.27
N ILE A 112 41.55 11.05 4.45
CA ILE A 112 40.42 11.81 5.01
C ILE A 112 40.82 13.26 5.23
N ASP A 113 41.98 13.51 5.81
CA ASP A 113 42.49 14.86 6.06
C ASP A 113 42.76 15.62 4.76
N TRP A 114 43.38 14.95 3.78
CA TRP A 114 43.62 15.52 2.45
C TRP A 114 42.31 15.88 1.73
N ILE A 115 41.32 14.97 1.76
CA ILE A 115 39.99 15.19 1.16
C ILE A 115 39.31 16.38 1.84
N ASN A 116 39.37 16.46 3.19
CA ASN A 116 38.76 17.55 3.93
C ASN A 116 39.41 18.91 3.59
N ALA A 117 40.73 18.94 3.49
CA ALA A 117 41.46 20.15 3.12
C ALA A 117 41.21 20.60 1.67
N ASN A 118 40.96 19.65 0.76
CA ASN A 118 40.79 19.93 -0.67
C ASN A 118 39.34 19.73 -1.16
N THR A 119 38.35 19.75 -0.29
CA THR A 119 36.95 19.47 -0.63
C THR A 119 36.45 20.37 -1.78
N SER A 120 36.66 21.70 -1.69
CA SER A 120 36.17 22.64 -2.71
C SER A 120 36.84 22.45 -4.10
N PRO A 121 38.18 22.37 -4.21
CA PRO A 121 38.82 22.06 -5.49
C PRO A 121 38.34 20.73 -6.12
N ILE A 122 38.21 19.67 -5.29
CA ILE A 122 37.74 18.36 -5.76
C ILE A 122 36.32 18.48 -6.35
N LEU A 123 35.41 19.13 -5.64
CA LEU A 123 34.01 19.27 -6.09
C LEU A 123 33.92 20.09 -7.39
N ILE A 124 34.68 21.17 -7.50
CA ILE A 124 34.71 21.98 -8.72
C ILE A 124 35.26 21.16 -9.89
N THR A 125 36.37 20.45 -9.68
CA THR A 125 36.99 19.61 -10.73
C THR A 125 36.04 18.49 -11.19
N LEU A 126 35.37 17.80 -10.25
CA LEU A 126 34.39 16.79 -10.56
C LEU A 126 33.20 17.37 -11.34
N PHE A 127 32.66 18.50 -10.88
CA PHE A 127 31.53 19.15 -11.52
C PHE A 127 31.84 19.58 -12.95
N VAL A 128 32.98 20.23 -13.17
CA VAL A 128 33.41 20.65 -14.51
C VAL A 128 33.71 19.44 -15.38
N GLY A 129 34.45 18.45 -14.86
CA GLY A 129 34.79 17.23 -15.60
C GLY A 129 33.57 16.45 -16.04
N PHE A 130 32.60 16.23 -15.12
CA PHE A 130 31.35 15.57 -15.47
C PHE A 130 30.44 16.40 -16.37
N THR A 131 30.49 17.73 -16.29
CA THR A 131 29.73 18.59 -17.21
C THR A 131 30.24 18.40 -18.64
N ILE A 132 31.56 18.42 -18.84
CA ILE A 132 32.18 18.19 -20.15
C ILE A 132 31.86 16.77 -20.63
N LEU A 133 32.07 15.76 -19.80
CA LEU A 133 31.82 14.36 -20.14
C LEU A 133 30.35 14.15 -20.57
N PHE A 134 29.38 14.63 -19.79
CA PHE A 134 27.98 14.46 -20.12
C PHE A 134 27.54 15.28 -21.33
N GLN A 135 28.17 16.45 -21.55
CA GLN A 135 27.91 17.21 -22.78
C GLN A 135 28.38 16.43 -24.02
N ILE A 136 29.53 15.77 -23.94
CA ILE A 136 30.03 14.87 -25.01
C ILE A 136 29.05 13.69 -25.19
N CYS A 137 28.63 13.04 -24.10
CA CYS A 137 27.66 11.92 -24.13
C CYS A 137 26.34 12.33 -24.80
N ILE A 138 25.83 13.51 -24.51
CA ILE A 138 24.58 14.01 -25.10
C ILE A 138 24.78 14.35 -26.59
N SER A 139 25.86 15.05 -26.91
CA SER A 139 26.07 15.61 -28.26
C SER A 139 26.53 14.57 -29.28
N PHE A 140 27.48 13.70 -28.92
CA PHE A 140 28.05 12.71 -29.83
C PHE A 140 27.37 11.35 -29.74
N PHE A 141 27.18 10.85 -28.53
CA PHE A 141 26.64 9.48 -28.33
C PHE A 141 25.12 9.43 -28.17
N ARG A 142 24.45 10.59 -28.07
CA ARG A 142 22.99 10.68 -27.83
C ARG A 142 22.51 9.86 -26.64
N ILE A 143 23.35 9.68 -25.63
CA ILE A 143 23.04 8.92 -24.41
C ILE A 143 22.14 9.76 -23.53
N ASN A 144 21.09 9.12 -23.00
CA ASN A 144 20.23 9.76 -22.02
C ASN A 144 20.90 9.76 -20.62
N VAL A 145 21.44 10.92 -20.22
CA VAL A 145 22.15 11.11 -18.95
C VAL A 145 21.24 10.81 -17.73
N PHE A 146 19.93 11.00 -17.83
CA PHE A 146 19.02 10.61 -16.74
C PHE A 146 19.11 9.12 -16.40
N LYS A 147 19.34 8.24 -17.40
CA LYS A 147 19.55 6.81 -17.14
C LYS A 147 20.80 6.58 -16.30
N ILE A 148 21.88 7.32 -16.59
CA ILE A 148 23.13 7.25 -15.82
C ILE A 148 22.89 7.73 -14.38
N ILE A 149 22.18 8.86 -14.22
CA ILE A 149 21.86 9.40 -12.90
C ILE A 149 21.00 8.39 -12.10
N ILE A 150 20.01 7.77 -12.73
CA ILE A 150 19.15 6.78 -12.08
C ILE A 150 19.96 5.56 -11.62
N LEU A 151 20.86 5.05 -12.47
CA LEU A 151 21.74 3.92 -12.11
C LEU A 151 22.70 4.30 -10.97
N ALA A 152 23.36 5.45 -11.07
CA ALA A 152 24.24 5.96 -10.02
C ALA A 152 23.47 6.25 -8.72
N GLY A 153 22.28 6.84 -8.82
CA GLY A 153 21.40 7.11 -7.70
C GLY A 153 20.90 5.83 -7.03
N THR A 154 20.57 4.79 -7.82
CA THR A 154 20.20 3.47 -7.29
C THR A 154 21.36 2.83 -6.53
N PHE A 155 22.55 2.86 -7.09
CA PHE A 155 23.76 2.39 -6.41
C PHE A 155 24.02 3.16 -5.12
N SER A 156 23.97 4.50 -5.19
CA SER A 156 24.18 5.38 -4.04
C SER A 156 23.16 5.13 -2.92
N LEU A 157 21.89 4.96 -3.29
CA LEU A 157 20.84 4.65 -2.34
C LEU A 157 21.03 3.27 -1.68
N ALA A 158 21.39 2.26 -2.46
CA ALA A 158 21.71 0.93 -1.94
C ALA A 158 22.90 0.96 -0.98
N PHE A 159 23.94 1.73 -1.33
CA PHE A 159 25.11 1.93 -0.48
C PHE A 159 24.76 2.66 0.82
N ALA A 160 23.96 3.72 0.74
CA ALA A 160 23.48 4.46 1.91
C ALA A 160 22.58 3.58 2.81
N PHE A 161 21.76 2.71 2.23
CA PHE A 161 20.99 1.70 2.98
C PHE A 161 21.91 0.70 3.68
N ALA A 162 22.87 0.13 2.97
CA ALA A 162 23.82 -0.80 3.56
C ALA A 162 24.55 -0.18 4.76
N GLY A 163 25.03 1.05 4.61
CA GLY A 163 25.72 1.78 5.69
C GLY A 163 24.85 2.08 6.91
N ASN A 164 23.54 2.25 6.71
CA ASN A 164 22.60 2.56 7.79
C ASN A 164 21.89 1.31 8.34
N ASP A 165 21.42 0.43 7.46
CA ASP A 165 20.52 -0.66 7.84
C ASP A 165 21.24 -1.93 8.24
N LEU A 166 22.47 -2.18 7.73
CA LEU A 166 23.24 -3.37 8.08
C LEU A 166 23.49 -3.44 9.60
N VAL A 167 23.83 -2.32 10.22
CA VAL A 167 24.02 -2.21 11.68
C VAL A 167 22.76 -2.63 12.45
N ASN A 168 21.58 -2.35 11.92
CA ASN A 168 20.33 -2.70 12.57
C ASN A 168 20.08 -4.23 12.57
N PHE A 169 20.61 -4.96 11.58
CA PHE A 169 20.44 -6.41 11.47
C PHE A 169 21.53 -7.20 12.20
N VAL A 170 22.76 -6.72 12.13
CA VAL A 170 23.94 -7.46 12.56
C VAL A 170 24.55 -6.86 13.81
N GLY A 171 24.26 -5.61 14.13
CA GLY A 171 24.86 -4.92 15.29
C GLY A 171 24.59 -5.61 16.62
N VAL A 172 23.38 -6.15 16.83
CA VAL A 172 23.00 -6.85 18.07
C VAL A 172 23.80 -8.14 18.29
N PRO A 173 23.80 -9.09 17.35
CA PRO A 173 24.59 -10.32 17.53
C PRO A 173 26.09 -10.03 17.63
N ILE A 174 26.62 -9.00 16.95
CA ILE A 174 28.03 -8.60 17.06
C ILE A 174 28.30 -8.01 18.45
N ALA A 175 27.46 -7.11 18.93
CA ALA A 175 27.59 -6.53 20.26
C ALA A 175 27.46 -7.59 21.36
N ALA A 176 26.58 -8.56 21.21
CA ALA A 176 26.45 -9.70 22.12
C ALA A 176 27.73 -10.56 22.12
N TRP A 177 28.30 -10.82 20.93
CA TRP A 177 29.53 -11.54 20.79
C TRP A 177 30.72 -10.81 21.42
N ASP A 178 30.83 -9.51 21.21
CA ASP A 178 31.89 -8.69 21.82
C ASP A 178 31.72 -8.63 23.33
N SER A 179 30.50 -8.49 23.85
CA SER A 179 30.18 -8.53 25.27
C SER A 179 30.62 -9.86 25.90
N PHE A 180 30.34 -10.99 25.23
CA PHE A 180 30.77 -12.29 25.67
C PHE A 180 32.30 -12.43 25.72
N LYS A 181 33.01 -11.91 24.71
CA LYS A 181 34.49 -11.93 24.69
C LYS A 181 35.09 -11.09 25.82
N ILE A 182 34.56 -9.89 26.05
CA ILE A 182 35.03 -8.98 27.09
C ILE A 182 34.84 -9.65 28.46
N TRP A 183 33.65 -10.21 28.69
CA TRP A 183 33.36 -10.93 29.94
C TRP A 183 34.25 -12.18 30.11
N SER A 184 34.39 -13.00 29.09
CA SER A 184 35.20 -14.22 29.15
C SER A 184 36.69 -13.93 29.39
N ALA A 185 37.20 -12.82 28.86
CA ALA A 185 38.57 -12.37 29.09
C ALA A 185 38.78 -11.82 30.51
N ALA A 186 37.76 -11.25 31.13
CA ALA A 186 37.83 -10.70 32.47
C ALA A 186 37.85 -11.75 33.59
N GLN A 187 37.47 -13.02 33.30
CA GLN A 187 37.39 -14.13 34.25
C GLN A 187 36.63 -13.79 35.56
N SER A 188 35.70 -12.85 35.49
CA SER A 188 34.89 -12.40 36.63
C SER A 188 33.52 -13.07 36.62
N PRO A 189 32.86 -13.26 37.78
CA PRO A 189 31.49 -13.76 37.81
C PRO A 189 30.55 -12.82 37.02
N ALA A 190 29.64 -13.39 36.24
CA ALA A 190 28.73 -12.59 35.40
C ALA A 190 27.86 -11.62 36.20
N GLU A 191 27.51 -11.96 37.43
CA GLU A 191 26.66 -11.18 38.33
C GLU A 191 27.28 -9.86 38.79
N THR A 192 28.60 -9.81 38.87
CA THR A 192 29.36 -8.65 39.39
C THR A 192 30.13 -7.88 38.32
N PHE A 193 30.16 -8.42 37.09
CA PHE A 193 30.93 -7.81 36.01
C PHE A 193 30.25 -6.59 35.44
N MET A 194 30.94 -5.43 35.50
CA MET A 194 30.46 -4.15 34.96
C MET A 194 30.86 -4.02 33.49
N MET A 195 29.85 -3.93 32.59
CA MET A 195 30.04 -3.83 31.13
C MET A 195 30.39 -2.40 30.66
N GLY A 196 31.28 -1.69 31.37
CA GLY A 196 31.69 -0.33 31.04
C GLY A 196 32.33 -0.15 29.68
N ASP A 197 32.94 -1.22 29.14
CA ASP A 197 33.52 -1.18 27.79
C ASP A 197 32.50 -1.04 26.67
N LEU A 198 31.23 -1.37 26.90
CA LEU A 198 30.14 -1.11 25.95
C LEU A 198 29.80 0.37 25.77
N LEU A 199 30.32 1.26 26.61
CA LEU A 199 30.21 2.70 26.41
C LEU A 199 31.14 3.21 25.28
N LYS A 200 32.15 2.42 24.92
CA LYS A 200 33.04 2.72 23.79
C LYS A 200 32.43 2.21 22.49
N PRO A 201 32.70 2.88 21.36
CA PRO A 201 32.26 2.38 20.06
C PRO A 201 32.85 0.98 19.81
N ALA A 202 31.98 -0.02 19.61
CA ALA A 202 32.41 -1.38 19.24
C ALA A 202 32.88 -1.41 17.78
N THR A 203 34.01 -2.07 17.53
CA THR A 203 34.54 -2.30 16.18
C THR A 203 34.19 -3.74 15.75
N ALA A 204 33.30 -3.85 14.75
CA ALA A 204 32.92 -5.14 14.21
C ALA A 204 34.06 -5.77 13.39
N ALA A 205 34.27 -7.08 13.54
CA ALA A 205 35.23 -7.81 12.72
C ALA A 205 34.77 -7.78 11.25
N THR A 206 35.68 -7.41 10.33
CA THR A 206 35.38 -7.25 8.89
C THR A 206 34.77 -8.49 8.27
N TRP A 207 35.20 -9.70 8.66
CA TRP A 207 34.65 -10.95 8.15
C TRP A 207 33.18 -11.18 8.54
N MET A 208 32.73 -10.74 9.73
CA MET A 208 31.33 -10.81 10.15
C MET A 208 30.45 -9.89 9.31
N LEU A 209 30.94 -8.69 9.01
CA LEU A 209 30.24 -7.75 8.13
C LEU A 209 30.15 -8.29 6.70
N LEU A 210 31.22 -8.91 6.21
CA LEU A 210 31.26 -9.53 4.88
C LEU A 210 30.28 -10.69 4.79
N ALA A 211 30.29 -11.60 5.76
CA ALA A 211 29.36 -12.73 5.82
C ALA A 211 27.90 -12.27 5.86
N SER A 212 27.61 -11.26 6.67
CA SER A 212 26.26 -10.67 6.77
C SER A 212 25.83 -10.00 5.48
N GLY A 213 26.72 -9.26 4.85
CA GLY A 213 26.49 -8.65 3.54
C GLY A 213 26.21 -9.70 2.47
N MET A 214 26.94 -10.80 2.45
CA MET A 214 26.68 -11.92 1.53
C MET A 214 25.29 -12.53 1.75
N VAL A 215 24.93 -12.82 3.00
CA VAL A 215 23.57 -13.33 3.32
C VAL A 215 22.51 -12.35 2.85
N MET A 216 22.70 -11.04 3.05
CA MET A 216 21.78 -10.02 2.58
C MET A 216 21.66 -10.00 1.05
N VAL A 217 22.76 -10.09 0.31
CA VAL A 217 22.77 -10.16 -1.16
C VAL A 217 21.98 -11.37 -1.65
N PHE A 218 22.27 -12.56 -1.10
CA PHE A 218 21.53 -13.78 -1.47
C PHE A 218 20.05 -13.66 -1.16
N THR A 219 19.69 -13.14 0.02
CA THR A 219 18.29 -12.97 0.42
C THR A 219 17.57 -12.00 -0.49
N LEU A 220 18.15 -10.85 -0.81
CA LEU A 220 17.55 -9.84 -1.71
C LEU A 220 17.41 -10.37 -3.14
N TRP A 221 18.40 -11.13 -3.62
CA TRP A 221 18.39 -11.70 -4.97
C TRP A 221 17.28 -12.74 -5.15
N PHE A 222 17.09 -13.62 -4.18
CA PHE A 222 16.13 -14.72 -4.28
C PHE A 222 14.74 -14.38 -3.67
N SER A 223 14.62 -13.30 -2.91
CA SER A 223 13.38 -12.96 -2.22
C SER A 223 12.37 -12.28 -3.14
N LYS A 224 11.26 -12.96 -3.40
CA LYS A 224 10.10 -12.38 -4.09
C LYS A 224 9.48 -11.20 -3.32
N LYS A 225 9.63 -11.17 -1.99
CA LYS A 225 9.16 -10.03 -1.16
C LYS A 225 9.96 -8.77 -1.45
N ALA A 226 11.28 -8.87 -1.64
CA ALA A 226 12.14 -7.76 -2.03
C ALA A 226 11.74 -7.17 -3.40
N HIS A 227 11.40 -8.04 -4.36
CA HIS A 227 10.92 -7.60 -5.68
C HIS A 227 9.63 -6.78 -5.60
N ARG A 228 8.72 -7.09 -4.66
CA ARG A 228 7.51 -6.28 -4.45
C ARG A 228 7.81 -4.88 -3.91
N VAL A 229 8.81 -4.72 -3.06
CA VAL A 229 9.25 -3.40 -2.57
C VAL A 229 9.80 -2.56 -3.72
N ILE A 230 10.59 -3.18 -4.62
CA ILE A 230 11.10 -2.53 -5.84
C ILE A 230 9.92 -2.07 -6.73
N GLN A 231 8.92 -2.94 -6.92
CA GLN A 231 7.73 -2.59 -7.69
C GLN A 231 6.97 -1.41 -7.07
N THR A 232 6.85 -1.35 -5.75
CA THR A 232 6.25 -0.22 -5.05
C THR A 232 7.03 1.08 -5.29
N SER A 233 8.36 1.02 -5.28
CA SER A 233 9.22 2.18 -5.58
C SER A 233 9.04 2.66 -7.03
N ILE A 234 8.91 1.74 -7.99
CA ILE A 234 8.62 2.06 -9.39
C ILE A 234 7.25 2.73 -9.52
N ASN A 235 6.23 2.18 -8.87
CA ASN A 235 4.87 2.73 -8.90
C ASN A 235 4.80 4.14 -8.28
N LEU A 236 5.54 4.42 -7.21
CA LEU A 236 5.64 5.76 -6.62
C LEU A 236 6.31 6.79 -7.55
N ALA A 237 7.17 6.33 -8.47
CA ALA A 237 7.78 7.18 -9.50
C ALA A 237 6.92 7.28 -10.79
N SER A 238 5.82 6.51 -10.89
CA SER A 238 4.90 6.49 -12.04
C SER A 238 3.99 7.72 -12.05
N THR A 239 3.67 8.18 -13.27
CA THR A 239 2.69 9.27 -13.52
C THR A 239 1.35 8.76 -14.04
N GLN A 240 1.15 7.44 -14.07
CA GLN A 240 -0.09 6.89 -14.61
C GLN A 240 -1.27 7.17 -13.68
N THR A 241 -2.24 7.94 -14.18
CA THR A 241 -3.56 8.13 -13.59
C THR A 241 -4.43 6.93 -13.93
N GLY A 242 -5.04 6.29 -12.92
CA GLY A 242 -5.98 5.17 -13.15
C GLY A 242 -5.74 3.92 -12.31
N GLU A 243 -4.75 3.90 -11.44
CA GLU A 243 -4.63 2.83 -10.44
C GLU A 243 -5.68 3.01 -9.35
N GLN A 244 -6.34 1.91 -8.95
CA GLN A 244 -7.26 1.92 -7.82
C GLN A 244 -6.52 2.38 -6.57
N GLU A 245 -7.02 3.45 -5.95
CA GLU A 245 -6.49 3.94 -4.70
C GLU A 245 -6.64 2.85 -3.62
N GLN A 246 -5.51 2.45 -3.02
CA GLN A 246 -5.45 1.36 -2.04
C GLN A 246 -5.99 1.77 -0.67
N PHE A 247 -6.14 3.08 -0.43
CA PHE A 247 -6.51 3.63 0.87
C PHE A 247 -7.83 4.40 0.80
N GLY A 248 -8.65 4.27 1.83
CA GLY A 248 -9.88 5.05 1.98
C GLY A 248 -9.59 6.52 2.34
N ALA A 249 -10.57 7.41 2.12
CA ALA A 249 -10.47 8.80 2.55
C ALA A 249 -10.56 8.92 4.08
N SER A 250 -9.63 9.67 4.70
CA SER A 250 -9.62 9.94 6.14
C SER A 250 -9.98 11.40 6.44
N LEU A 251 -10.52 11.66 7.64
CA LEU A 251 -10.80 13.03 8.09
C LEU A 251 -9.54 13.93 8.12
N PRO A 252 -8.41 13.50 8.70
CA PRO A 252 -7.18 14.29 8.67
C PRO A 252 -6.67 14.55 7.25
N GLY A 253 -6.77 13.55 6.35
CA GLY A 253 -6.40 13.72 4.94
C GLY A 253 -7.23 14.80 4.25
N ARG A 254 -8.54 14.82 4.49
CA ARG A 254 -9.42 15.88 3.95
C ARG A 254 -9.07 17.27 4.49
N MET A 255 -8.73 17.38 5.77
CA MET A 255 -8.33 18.67 6.38
C MET A 255 -7.04 19.20 5.76
N ILE A 256 -6.02 18.35 5.59
CA ILE A 256 -4.73 18.73 4.99
C ILE A 256 -4.94 19.18 3.54
N VAL A 257 -5.72 18.44 2.74
CA VAL A 257 -6.00 18.83 1.35
C VAL A 257 -6.76 20.14 1.27
N ARG A 258 -7.75 20.36 2.12
CA ARG A 258 -8.50 21.63 2.18
C ARG A 258 -7.59 22.81 2.53
N ALA A 259 -6.70 22.63 3.51
CA ALA A 259 -5.73 23.66 3.89
C ALA A 259 -4.75 23.96 2.75
N ALA A 260 -4.24 22.92 2.07
CA ALA A 260 -3.33 23.08 0.94
C ALA A 260 -4.00 23.79 -0.25
N VAL A 261 -5.23 23.41 -0.59
CA VAL A 261 -6.03 24.09 -1.64
C VAL A 261 -6.31 25.54 -1.25
N GLY A 262 -6.68 25.81 0.01
CA GLY A 262 -6.90 27.16 0.52
C GLY A 262 -5.64 28.03 0.42
N MET A 263 -4.48 27.52 0.83
CA MET A 263 -3.20 28.23 0.64
C MET A 263 -2.87 28.46 -0.83
N GLY A 264 -3.10 27.48 -1.68
CA GLY A 264 -2.88 27.60 -3.12
C GLY A 264 -3.74 28.70 -3.76
N THR A 265 -5.00 28.83 -3.36
CA THR A 265 -5.89 29.90 -3.84
C THR A 265 -5.39 31.28 -3.41
N VAL A 266 -4.95 31.44 -2.15
CA VAL A 266 -4.39 32.71 -1.64
C VAL A 266 -3.10 33.08 -2.39
N ILE A 267 -2.19 32.11 -2.58
CA ILE A 267 -0.95 32.34 -3.33
C ILE A 267 -1.25 32.76 -4.77
N ASN A 268 -2.18 32.09 -5.42
CA ASN A 268 -2.59 32.43 -6.78
C ASN A 268 -3.24 33.82 -6.89
N GLN A 269 -3.94 34.29 -5.87
CA GLN A 269 -4.49 35.65 -5.85
C GLN A 269 -3.42 36.74 -5.73
N ILE A 270 -2.34 36.46 -5.01
CA ILE A 270 -1.24 37.41 -4.77
C ILE A 270 -0.24 37.41 -5.95
N MET A 271 -0.14 36.28 -6.69
CA MET A 271 0.86 36.10 -7.73
C MET A 271 0.47 36.83 -9.02
N PRO A 272 1.39 37.61 -9.64
CA PRO A 272 1.14 38.27 -10.92
C PRO A 272 0.77 37.28 -12.04
N GLY A 273 -0.20 37.62 -12.89
CA GLY A 273 -0.76 36.71 -13.90
C GLY A 273 0.26 36.19 -14.95
N PHE A 274 1.35 36.93 -15.21
CA PHE A 274 2.41 36.45 -16.10
C PHE A 274 3.23 35.30 -15.46
N LEU A 275 3.49 35.39 -14.16
CA LEU A 275 4.15 34.32 -13.41
C LEU A 275 3.27 33.07 -13.31
N GLN A 276 1.99 33.25 -13.04
CA GLN A 276 1.02 32.14 -13.01
C GLN A 276 1.01 31.38 -14.33
N ARG A 277 0.90 32.08 -15.45
CA ARG A 277 0.90 31.46 -16.80
C ARG A 277 2.23 30.79 -17.10
N GLY A 278 3.35 31.41 -16.73
CA GLY A 278 4.70 30.85 -16.89
C GLY A 278 4.89 29.55 -16.11
N ILE A 279 4.47 29.52 -14.86
CA ILE A 279 4.52 28.31 -14.00
C ILE A 279 3.57 27.25 -14.54
N ALA A 280 2.31 27.59 -14.79
CA ALA A 280 1.31 26.63 -15.26
C ALA A 280 1.73 25.93 -16.56
N SER A 281 2.41 26.64 -17.48
CA SER A 281 2.92 26.07 -18.73
C SER A 281 3.98 24.97 -18.51
N ARG A 282 4.69 24.98 -17.37
CA ARG A 282 5.72 23.98 -17.04
C ARG A 282 5.14 22.67 -16.49
N PHE A 283 3.93 22.73 -15.95
CA PHE A 283 3.24 21.60 -15.35
C PHE A 283 2.19 20.95 -16.27
N VAL A 284 2.15 21.32 -17.56
CA VAL A 284 1.29 20.67 -18.55
C VAL A 284 1.85 19.30 -18.89
N PRO A 285 1.09 18.20 -18.68
CA PRO A 285 1.53 16.85 -19.06
C PRO A 285 1.88 16.77 -20.55
N ALA A 286 2.89 15.96 -20.90
CA ALA A 286 3.19 15.70 -22.30
C ALA A 286 2.04 14.92 -22.95
N PRO A 287 1.61 15.25 -24.18
CA PRO A 287 0.63 14.47 -24.91
C PRO A 287 1.16 13.04 -25.10
N GLN A 288 0.33 12.05 -24.80
CA GLN A 288 0.69 10.65 -25.10
C GLN A 288 0.65 10.45 -26.62
N GLU A 289 1.78 10.17 -27.22
CA GLU A 289 1.79 9.76 -28.62
C GLU A 289 1.08 8.41 -28.78
N LYS A 290 0.08 8.38 -29.66
CA LYS A 290 -0.66 7.16 -29.97
C LYS A 290 0.30 6.12 -30.57
N GLY A 291 0.52 5.02 -29.84
CA GLY A 291 1.35 3.90 -30.31
C GLY A 291 2.68 3.69 -29.58
N THR A 292 3.12 4.62 -28.75
CA THR A 292 4.28 4.42 -27.87
C THR A 292 3.89 3.80 -26.54
N ILE A 293 4.61 2.78 -26.12
CA ILE A 293 4.45 2.20 -24.78
C ILE A 293 4.89 3.27 -23.78
N PRO A 294 3.99 3.79 -22.90
CA PRO A 294 4.38 4.79 -21.93
C PRO A 294 5.48 4.24 -21.02
N LEU A 295 6.51 5.06 -20.77
CA LEU A 295 7.55 4.69 -19.82
C LEU A 295 6.91 4.44 -18.44
N PRO A 296 7.36 3.41 -17.71
CA PRO A 296 6.78 3.04 -16.42
C PRO A 296 6.97 4.12 -15.34
N PHE A 297 7.88 5.08 -15.55
CA PHE A 297 8.18 6.17 -14.63
C PHE A 297 8.72 7.41 -15.35
N ASP A 298 8.57 8.57 -14.71
CA ASP A 298 9.16 9.83 -15.17
C ASP A 298 10.65 9.89 -14.79
N TYR A 299 11.52 10.14 -15.78
CA TYR A 299 12.98 10.17 -15.59
C TYR A 299 13.43 11.28 -14.61
N VAL A 300 12.83 12.46 -14.67
CA VAL A 300 13.21 13.58 -13.80
C VAL A 300 12.86 13.24 -12.36
N ARG A 301 11.64 12.79 -12.11
CA ARG A 301 11.18 12.40 -10.77
C ARG A 301 11.97 11.21 -10.22
N ALA A 302 12.17 10.17 -11.01
CA ALA A 302 12.95 9.00 -10.59
C ALA A 302 14.39 9.40 -10.21
N SER A 303 15.05 10.26 -11.00
CA SER A 303 16.39 10.73 -10.67
C SER A 303 16.45 11.51 -9.37
N ILE A 304 15.47 12.39 -9.13
CA ILE A 304 15.39 13.18 -7.90
C ILE A 304 15.12 12.28 -6.70
N ASN A 305 14.14 11.36 -6.79
CA ASN A 305 13.82 10.45 -5.70
C ASN A 305 15.05 9.66 -5.24
N LEU A 306 15.83 9.14 -6.18
CA LEU A 306 17.01 8.34 -5.86
C LEU A 306 18.17 9.18 -5.32
N VAL A 307 18.50 10.27 -5.99
CA VAL A 307 19.63 11.14 -5.62
C VAL A 307 19.37 11.84 -4.29
N LEU A 308 18.22 12.46 -4.14
CA LEU A 308 17.87 13.20 -2.93
C LEU A 308 17.74 12.29 -1.71
N SER A 309 17.11 11.12 -1.87
CA SER A 309 17.02 10.14 -0.79
C SER A 309 18.41 9.66 -0.35
N ALA A 310 19.29 9.35 -1.31
CA ALA A 310 20.67 8.95 -1.00
C ALA A 310 21.43 10.07 -0.25
N ILE A 311 21.31 11.32 -0.70
CA ILE A 311 21.92 12.47 -0.04
C ILE A 311 21.42 12.64 1.39
N LEU A 312 20.11 12.63 1.60
CA LEU A 312 19.52 12.80 2.93
C LEU A 312 19.93 11.68 3.88
N ILE A 313 19.92 10.44 3.42
CA ILE A 313 20.32 9.29 4.24
C ILE A 313 21.81 9.34 4.56
N ALA A 314 22.67 9.56 3.56
CA ALA A 314 24.11 9.65 3.77
C ALA A 314 24.48 10.80 4.71
N SER A 315 23.84 11.98 4.56
CA SER A 315 24.05 13.13 5.42
C SER A 315 23.68 12.84 6.88
N ALA A 316 22.50 12.29 7.10
CA ALA A 316 22.04 11.97 8.44
C ALA A 316 22.87 10.84 9.07
N THR A 317 23.28 9.85 8.29
CA THR A 317 24.18 8.78 8.77
C THR A 317 25.54 9.34 9.18
N SER A 318 26.11 10.26 8.39
CA SER A 318 27.39 10.90 8.73
C SER A 318 27.32 11.79 9.97
N LEU A 319 26.16 12.36 10.25
CA LEU A 319 25.89 13.16 11.45
C LEU A 319 25.38 12.31 12.63
N GLN A 320 25.35 10.99 12.48
CA GLN A 320 24.82 10.05 13.48
C GLN A 320 23.39 10.34 13.93
N LEU A 321 22.59 11.00 13.05
CA LEU A 321 21.20 11.32 13.34
C LEU A 321 20.32 10.08 13.19
N PRO A 322 19.39 9.86 14.12
CA PRO A 322 18.43 8.76 14.01
C PRO A 322 17.45 9.03 12.87
N LEU A 323 17.39 8.13 11.88
CA LEU A 323 16.41 8.18 10.81
C LEU A 323 16.02 6.76 10.35
N SER A 324 14.93 6.65 9.64
CA SER A 324 14.57 5.44 8.91
C SER A 324 14.75 5.66 7.42
N THR A 325 15.61 4.88 6.81
CA THR A 325 15.90 4.94 5.37
C THR A 325 14.65 4.75 4.52
N THR A 326 13.80 3.79 4.89
CA THR A 326 12.52 3.52 4.22
C THR A 326 11.57 4.73 4.30
N TYR A 327 11.52 5.43 5.44
CA TYR A 327 10.65 6.59 5.60
C TYR A 327 11.14 7.77 4.78
N VAL A 328 12.44 8.01 4.78
CA VAL A 328 13.02 9.09 3.98
C VAL A 328 12.76 8.87 2.49
N THR A 329 13.03 7.68 1.96
CA THR A 329 12.80 7.38 0.54
C THR A 329 11.32 7.47 0.16
N PHE A 330 10.44 6.93 0.99
CA PHE A 330 9.00 7.00 0.76
C PHE A 330 8.51 8.46 0.79
N MET A 331 8.95 9.24 1.76
CA MET A 331 8.52 10.64 1.89
C MET A 331 9.08 11.56 0.81
N VAL A 332 10.31 11.34 0.35
CA VAL A 332 10.86 12.04 -0.82
C VAL A 332 10.01 11.74 -2.06
N ALA A 333 9.67 10.46 -2.29
CA ALA A 333 8.85 10.06 -3.42
C ALA A 333 7.43 10.64 -3.33
N MET A 334 6.84 10.69 -2.15
CA MET A 334 5.51 11.30 -1.93
C MET A 334 5.56 12.82 -2.11
N GLY A 335 6.58 13.50 -1.59
CA GLY A 335 6.77 14.95 -1.76
C GLY A 335 6.99 15.32 -3.22
N SER A 336 7.81 14.58 -3.94
CA SER A 336 8.05 14.79 -5.37
C SER A 336 6.79 14.55 -6.21
N SER A 337 6.01 13.53 -5.88
CA SER A 337 4.75 13.23 -6.54
C SER A 337 3.69 14.32 -6.28
N PHE A 338 3.66 14.86 -5.07
CA PHE A 338 2.80 15.99 -4.72
C PHE A 338 3.18 17.25 -5.52
N ALA A 339 4.47 17.58 -5.60
CA ALA A 339 4.95 18.77 -6.32
C ALA A 339 4.70 18.70 -7.83
N ASP A 340 4.71 17.50 -8.42
CA ASP A 340 4.43 17.28 -9.84
C ASP A 340 2.94 17.38 -10.21
N GLY A 341 2.06 17.58 -9.23
CA GLY A 341 0.62 17.54 -9.48
C GLY A 341 0.13 16.15 -9.94
N ALA A 342 0.91 15.10 -9.65
CA ALA A 342 0.50 13.73 -9.94
C ALA A 342 -0.68 13.25 -9.09
N TRP A 343 -1.09 14.10 -8.16
CA TRP A 343 -2.29 13.91 -7.34
C TRP A 343 -3.39 14.80 -7.89
N ASP A 344 -4.31 14.21 -8.61
CA ASP A 344 -5.53 14.89 -9.01
C ASP A 344 -6.31 15.34 -7.77
N ARG A 345 -7.13 16.36 -7.93
CA ARG A 345 -7.97 16.89 -6.84
C ARG A 345 -8.81 15.78 -6.17
N GLU A 346 -9.20 14.77 -6.94
CA GLU A 346 -9.98 13.63 -6.46
C GLU A 346 -9.11 12.59 -5.72
N THR A 347 -7.87 12.36 -6.18
CA THR A 347 -6.97 11.34 -5.62
C THR A 347 -6.12 11.85 -4.45
N ALA A 348 -5.90 13.17 -4.34
CA ALA A 348 -5.04 13.77 -3.31
C ALA A 348 -5.45 13.38 -1.88
N VAL A 349 -6.76 13.32 -1.59
CA VAL A 349 -7.27 12.95 -0.27
C VAL A 349 -6.90 11.50 0.08
N TYR A 350 -7.05 10.59 -0.88
CA TYR A 350 -6.73 9.16 -0.68
C TYR A 350 -5.23 8.96 -0.48
N ARG A 351 -4.38 9.66 -1.24
CA ARG A 351 -2.92 9.56 -1.13
C ARG A 351 -2.40 10.12 0.18
N ILE A 352 -2.89 11.28 0.63
CA ILE A 352 -2.55 11.82 1.96
C ILE A 352 -3.05 10.89 3.06
N SER A 353 -4.26 10.34 2.94
CA SER A 353 -4.77 9.34 3.88
C SER A 353 -3.88 8.09 3.90
N GLY A 354 -3.38 7.66 2.74
CA GLY A 354 -2.41 6.58 2.63
C GLY A 354 -1.11 6.88 3.38
N VAL A 355 -0.54 8.08 3.22
CA VAL A 355 0.65 8.51 3.97
C VAL A 355 0.40 8.45 5.48
N LEU A 356 -0.72 9.00 5.95
CA LEU A 356 -1.06 8.98 7.38
C LEU A 356 -1.28 7.55 7.89
N THR A 357 -1.92 6.70 7.10
CA THR A 357 -2.12 5.27 7.44
C THR A 357 -0.77 4.54 7.54
N VAL A 358 0.14 4.79 6.61
CA VAL A 358 1.49 4.21 6.66
C VAL A 358 2.25 4.68 7.90
N ILE A 359 2.24 5.98 8.21
CA ILE A 359 2.87 6.53 9.41
C ILE A 359 2.26 5.89 10.68
N SER A 360 0.93 5.83 10.77
CA SER A 360 0.24 5.19 11.90
C SER A 360 0.57 3.70 12.02
N GLY A 361 0.64 2.99 10.88
CA GLY A 361 1.04 1.59 10.81
C GLY A 361 2.46 1.37 11.35
N TRP A 362 3.37 2.31 11.15
CA TRP A 362 4.73 2.24 11.68
C TRP A 362 4.76 2.32 13.21
N PHE A 363 3.94 3.20 13.81
CA PHE A 363 3.81 3.27 15.28
C PHE A 363 3.21 2.00 15.87
N ILE A 364 2.16 1.48 15.25
CA ILE A 364 1.54 0.20 15.68
C ILE A 364 2.56 -0.93 15.59
N THR A 365 3.31 -1.02 14.49
CA THR A 365 4.35 -2.03 14.31
C THR A 365 5.44 -1.90 15.38
N ALA A 366 5.88 -0.68 15.69
CA ALA A 366 6.88 -0.43 16.71
C ALA A 366 6.38 -0.86 18.11
N LEU A 367 5.13 -0.54 18.44
CA LEU A 367 4.50 -0.94 19.70
C LEU A 367 4.37 -2.46 19.80
N CYS A 368 3.91 -3.12 18.75
CA CYS A 368 3.82 -4.59 18.71
C CYS A 368 5.20 -5.25 18.84
N ALA A 369 6.23 -4.71 18.16
CA ALA A 369 7.59 -5.19 18.25
C ALA A 369 8.16 -5.04 19.66
N SER A 370 7.96 -3.89 20.30
CA SER A 370 8.35 -3.63 21.69
C SER A 370 7.67 -4.60 22.66
N SER A 371 6.36 -4.79 22.52
CA SER A 371 5.60 -5.71 23.38
C SER A 371 6.05 -7.16 23.21
N LEU A 372 6.26 -7.60 21.97
CA LEU A 372 6.75 -8.96 21.68
C LEU A 372 8.16 -9.18 22.23
N ALA A 373 9.04 -8.19 22.09
CA ALA A 373 10.40 -8.24 22.63
C ALA A 373 10.39 -8.27 24.17
N ALA A 374 9.49 -7.52 24.82
CA ALA A 374 9.31 -7.58 26.27
C ALA A 374 8.84 -8.97 26.74
N VAL A 375 7.90 -9.59 26.04
CA VAL A 375 7.45 -10.97 26.33
C VAL A 375 8.59 -11.97 26.14
N ALA A 376 9.33 -11.87 25.03
CA ALA A 376 10.47 -12.75 24.76
C ALA A 376 11.57 -12.60 25.83
N ALA A 377 11.89 -11.36 26.22
CA ALA A 377 12.85 -11.08 27.27
C ALA A 377 12.40 -11.65 28.63
N THR A 378 11.12 -11.56 28.96
CA THR A 378 10.53 -12.18 30.16
C THR A 378 10.69 -13.70 30.16
N ILE A 379 10.38 -14.34 29.03
CA ILE A 379 10.53 -15.80 28.90
C ILE A 379 12.00 -16.22 29.08
N VAL A 380 12.94 -15.47 28.48
CA VAL A 380 14.38 -15.75 28.62
C VAL A 380 14.86 -15.46 30.04
N PHE A 381 14.34 -14.43 30.70
CA PHE A 381 14.71 -14.11 32.08
C PHE A 381 14.39 -15.26 33.05
N TRP A 382 13.22 -15.89 32.90
CA TRP A 382 12.81 -17.00 33.76
C TRP A 382 13.30 -18.36 33.30
N GLY A 383 13.44 -18.59 31.99
CA GLY A 383 13.77 -19.88 31.40
C GLY A 383 15.25 -20.05 31.03
N GLY A 384 16.07 -19.01 31.19
CA GLY A 384 17.50 -19.04 30.91
C GLY A 384 17.86 -19.43 29.47
N GLU A 385 18.98 -20.13 29.33
CA GLU A 385 19.54 -20.52 28.02
C GLU A 385 18.62 -21.47 27.24
N THR A 386 17.92 -22.37 27.92
CA THR A 386 17.00 -23.33 27.28
C THR A 386 15.82 -22.61 26.62
N ALA A 387 15.26 -21.59 27.28
CA ALA A 387 14.19 -20.77 26.71
C ALA A 387 14.66 -19.95 25.50
N ALA A 388 15.88 -19.41 25.54
CA ALA A 388 16.49 -18.70 24.44
C ALA A 388 16.63 -19.57 23.19
N VAL A 389 17.12 -20.82 23.37
CA VAL A 389 17.28 -21.80 22.26
C VAL A 389 15.92 -22.19 21.68
N ILE A 390 14.93 -22.49 22.53
CA ILE A 390 13.55 -22.83 22.08
C ILE A 390 12.91 -21.68 21.30
N LEU A 391 13.01 -20.45 21.79
CA LEU A 391 12.49 -19.26 21.09
C LEU A 391 13.20 -19.06 19.75
N GLY A 392 14.52 -19.26 19.69
CA GLY A 392 15.28 -19.17 18.44
C GLY A 392 14.82 -20.20 17.40
N LEU A 393 14.67 -21.47 17.82
CA LEU A 393 14.17 -22.53 16.96
C LEU A 393 12.72 -22.29 16.51
N ALA A 394 11.87 -21.80 17.40
CA ALA A 394 10.50 -21.45 17.08
C ALA A 394 10.45 -20.31 16.04
N ALA A 395 11.29 -19.28 16.18
CA ALA A 395 11.40 -18.19 15.23
C ALA A 395 11.83 -18.69 13.84
N ILE A 396 12.84 -19.57 13.77
CA ILE A 396 13.28 -20.18 12.52
C ILE A 396 12.14 -21.01 11.90
N ALA A 397 11.46 -21.83 12.69
CA ALA A 397 10.34 -22.65 12.21
C ALA A 397 9.19 -21.80 11.65
N ILE A 398 8.82 -20.68 12.30
CA ILE A 398 7.82 -19.74 11.84
C ILE A 398 8.24 -19.09 10.51
N LEU A 399 9.52 -18.69 10.39
CA LEU A 399 10.06 -18.10 9.15
C LEU A 399 10.01 -19.08 7.98
N VAL A 400 10.43 -20.32 8.20
CA VAL A 400 10.39 -21.37 7.17
C VAL A 400 8.95 -21.67 6.76
N ARG A 401 8.04 -21.87 7.73
CA ARG A 401 6.62 -22.12 7.47
C ARG A 401 5.95 -20.96 6.71
N SER A 402 6.24 -19.71 7.09
CA SER A 402 5.73 -18.51 6.43
C SER A 402 6.19 -18.41 4.97
N ASN A 403 7.41 -18.85 4.66
CA ASN A 403 7.90 -18.84 3.29
C ASN A 403 7.30 -19.99 2.44
N LEU A 404 7.08 -21.16 3.03
CA LEU A 404 6.48 -22.32 2.35
C LEU A 404 4.99 -22.09 2.01
N LYS A 405 4.17 -21.63 2.97
CA LYS A 405 2.74 -21.35 2.73
C LYS A 405 2.48 -20.34 1.62
N LYS A 406 3.29 -19.32 1.51
CA LYS A 406 3.12 -18.28 0.49
C LYS A 406 3.44 -18.76 -0.94
N HIS A 407 4.15 -19.87 -1.08
CA HIS A 407 4.43 -20.46 -2.40
C HIS A 407 3.19 -21.10 -3.02
N GLU A 408 2.30 -21.61 -2.19
CA GLU A 408 1.04 -22.25 -2.59
C GLU A 408 0.02 -21.21 -3.09
N GLU A 409 -0.15 -20.11 -2.35
CA GLU A 409 -1.05 -19.01 -2.75
C GLU A 409 -0.59 -18.29 -4.03
N GLU A 410 0.73 -18.14 -4.25
CA GLU A 410 1.26 -17.51 -5.48
C GLU A 410 1.17 -18.43 -6.69
N SER A 411 1.20 -19.74 -6.52
CA SER A 411 0.98 -20.69 -7.63
C SER A 411 -0.47 -20.65 -8.11
N LEU A 412 -1.42 -20.53 -7.18
CA LEU A 412 -2.85 -20.35 -7.48
C LEU A 412 -3.12 -18.98 -8.15
N ALA A 413 -2.47 -17.91 -7.69
CA ALA A 413 -2.57 -16.58 -8.31
C ALA A 413 -1.93 -16.50 -9.71
N LYS A 414 -0.90 -17.28 -9.98
CA LYS A 414 -0.28 -17.37 -11.32
C LYS A 414 -1.09 -18.24 -12.29
N GLN A 415 -1.78 -19.26 -11.82
CA GLN A 415 -2.74 -20.00 -12.63
C GLN A 415 -3.95 -19.15 -13.02
N SER A 416 -4.35 -18.19 -12.19
CA SER A 416 -5.40 -17.22 -12.52
C SER A 416 -4.93 -16.09 -13.46
N ALA A 417 -3.64 -15.96 -13.74
CA ALA A 417 -3.09 -15.06 -14.76
C ALA A 417 -3.11 -15.65 -16.17
N GLN A 418 -3.73 -16.81 -16.37
CA GLN A 418 -4.04 -17.31 -17.70
C GLN A 418 -4.99 -16.36 -18.42
N ARG A 419 -4.61 -15.99 -19.63
CA ARG A 419 -5.25 -15.07 -20.58
C ARG A 419 -6.76 -15.00 -20.38
N PHE A 420 -7.28 -13.83 -20.05
CA PHE A 420 -8.72 -13.55 -19.93
C PHE A 420 -9.38 -13.61 -21.33
N THR A 421 -9.43 -14.79 -21.90
CA THR A 421 -10.12 -15.11 -23.15
C THR A 421 -11.61 -15.29 -22.89
N ALA A 422 -12.43 -15.18 -23.92
CA ALA A 422 -13.87 -15.34 -23.80
C ALA A 422 -14.30 -16.64 -23.10
N PRO A 423 -13.69 -17.82 -23.36
CA PRO A 423 -14.03 -19.07 -22.64
C PRO A 423 -13.71 -18.99 -21.15
N ALA A 424 -12.58 -18.38 -20.77
CA ALA A 424 -12.20 -18.23 -19.36
C ALA A 424 -13.17 -17.29 -18.62
N ILE A 425 -13.55 -16.19 -19.25
CA ILE A 425 -14.53 -15.23 -18.71
C ILE A 425 -15.90 -15.89 -18.56
N ARG A 426 -16.31 -16.68 -19.53
CA ARG A 426 -17.55 -17.47 -19.48
C ARG A 426 -17.57 -18.38 -18.25
N THR A 427 -16.52 -19.17 -18.05
CA THR A 427 -16.41 -20.03 -16.86
C THR A 427 -16.53 -19.24 -15.57
N ILE A 428 -15.88 -18.06 -15.47
CA ILE A 428 -15.95 -17.20 -14.29
C ILE A 428 -17.38 -16.70 -14.06
N ILE A 429 -18.10 -16.26 -15.09
CA ILE A 429 -19.47 -15.77 -14.95
C ILE A 429 -20.37 -16.91 -14.48
N HIS A 430 -20.30 -18.09 -15.12
CA HIS A 430 -21.15 -19.22 -14.77
C HIS A 430 -20.87 -19.84 -13.39
N THR A 431 -19.66 -19.70 -12.86
CA THR A 431 -19.32 -20.22 -11.52
C THR A 431 -19.55 -19.19 -10.42
N LYS A 432 -19.08 -17.95 -10.62
CA LYS A 432 -19.14 -16.93 -9.56
C LYS A 432 -20.48 -16.24 -9.45
N SER A 433 -21.22 -16.05 -10.56
CA SER A 433 -22.49 -15.31 -10.47
C SER A 433 -23.55 -16.05 -9.65
N PRO A 434 -23.81 -17.35 -9.87
CA PRO A 434 -24.74 -18.09 -9.01
C PRO A 434 -24.28 -18.13 -7.54
N ALA A 435 -22.99 -18.40 -7.30
CA ALA A 435 -22.43 -18.45 -5.96
C ALA A 435 -22.62 -17.12 -5.19
N ASN A 436 -22.36 -15.98 -5.86
CA ASN A 436 -22.53 -14.66 -5.27
C ASN A 436 -24.03 -14.33 -5.00
N LEU A 437 -24.92 -14.75 -5.89
CA LEU A 437 -26.36 -14.56 -5.72
C LEU A 437 -26.91 -15.41 -4.58
N CYS A 438 -26.50 -16.68 -4.48
CA CYS A 438 -26.84 -17.54 -3.33
C CYS A 438 -26.33 -16.92 -2.03
N ARG A 439 -25.07 -16.48 -1.99
CA ARG A 439 -24.51 -15.83 -0.79
C ARG A 439 -25.26 -14.55 -0.39
N THR A 440 -25.75 -13.78 -1.37
CA THR A 440 -26.59 -12.60 -1.12
C THR A 440 -27.87 -12.98 -0.37
N LEU A 441 -28.53 -14.07 -0.81
CA LEU A 441 -29.77 -14.54 -0.17
C LEU A 441 -29.51 -15.17 1.19
N ASP A 442 -28.40 -15.88 1.39
CA ASP A 442 -28.02 -16.41 2.71
C ASP A 442 -27.82 -15.28 3.71
N LEU A 443 -27.12 -14.21 3.30
CA LEU A 443 -26.92 -13.03 4.13
C LEU A 443 -28.23 -12.25 4.38
N LEU A 444 -29.13 -12.21 3.41
CA LEU A 444 -30.46 -11.63 3.57
C LEU A 444 -31.26 -12.38 4.65
N ASP A 445 -31.26 -13.71 4.59
CA ASP A 445 -31.93 -14.56 5.60
C ASP A 445 -31.33 -14.31 6.99
N GLU A 446 -29.99 -14.20 7.12
CA GLU A 446 -29.33 -13.85 8.38
C GLU A 446 -29.78 -12.48 8.92
N VAL A 447 -29.97 -11.48 8.04
CA VAL A 447 -30.47 -10.14 8.42
C VAL A 447 -31.94 -10.20 8.86
N VAL A 448 -32.80 -10.91 8.11
CA VAL A 448 -34.24 -11.04 8.43
C VAL A 448 -34.42 -11.79 9.74
N ASP A 449 -33.74 -12.92 9.91
CA ASP A 449 -33.80 -13.71 11.14
C ASP A 449 -33.30 -12.95 12.37
N GLY A 450 -32.17 -12.22 12.20
CA GLY A 450 -31.63 -11.38 13.25
C GLY A 450 -32.55 -10.23 13.65
N LEU A 451 -33.23 -9.62 12.68
CA LEU A 451 -34.21 -8.55 12.88
C LEU A 451 -35.45 -9.05 13.57
N LEU A 452 -36.07 -10.10 13.03
CA LEU A 452 -37.34 -10.66 13.58
C LEU A 452 -37.16 -11.28 14.96
N ALA A 453 -35.95 -11.78 15.26
CA ALA A 453 -35.63 -12.34 16.58
C ALA A 453 -35.12 -11.29 17.58
N ASP A 454 -35.07 -10.00 17.22
CA ASP A 454 -34.57 -8.89 18.05
C ASP A 454 -33.13 -9.14 18.60
N ARG A 455 -32.26 -9.73 17.77
CA ARG A 455 -30.91 -10.15 18.17
C ARG A 455 -29.84 -9.20 17.63
N GLU A 456 -29.44 -8.21 18.43
CA GLU A 456 -28.43 -7.23 18.05
C GLU A 456 -27.06 -7.87 17.65
N LEU A 457 -26.63 -8.91 18.39
CA LEU A 457 -25.34 -9.59 18.10
C LEU A 457 -25.36 -10.30 16.75
N ALA A 458 -26.46 -10.93 16.36
CA ALA A 458 -26.63 -11.58 15.08
C ALA A 458 -26.55 -10.53 13.93
N LEU A 459 -27.24 -9.39 14.11
CA LEU A 459 -27.21 -8.31 13.13
C LEU A 459 -25.84 -7.61 13.04
N ARG A 460 -25.07 -7.57 14.12
CA ARG A 460 -23.67 -7.09 14.06
C ARG A 460 -22.80 -7.99 13.20
N SER A 461 -22.96 -9.32 13.33
CA SER A 461 -22.28 -10.30 12.47
C SER A 461 -22.74 -10.15 11.02
N ALA A 462 -24.05 -10.21 10.76
CA ALA A 462 -24.60 -10.08 9.41
C ALA A 462 -24.17 -8.77 8.70
N LYS A 463 -24.10 -7.65 9.43
CA LYS A 463 -23.56 -6.39 8.90
C LYS A 463 -22.08 -6.49 8.54
N SER A 464 -21.27 -7.15 9.38
CA SER A 464 -19.84 -7.35 9.10
C SER A 464 -19.65 -8.21 7.86
N ASP A 465 -20.39 -9.31 7.77
CA ASP A 465 -20.33 -10.28 6.69
C ASP A 465 -20.84 -9.67 5.36
N ALA A 466 -21.91 -8.86 5.41
CA ALA A 466 -22.39 -8.11 4.26
C ALA A 466 -21.37 -7.05 3.78
N SER A 467 -20.63 -6.44 4.70
CA SER A 467 -19.56 -5.49 4.34
C SER A 467 -18.36 -6.17 3.69
N GLU A 468 -17.92 -7.31 4.23
CA GLU A 468 -16.85 -8.12 3.65
C GLU A 468 -17.25 -8.66 2.27
N PHE A 469 -18.50 -9.11 2.13
CA PHE A 469 -19.04 -9.56 0.84
C PHE A 469 -19.09 -8.44 -0.20
N PHE A 470 -19.53 -7.24 0.15
CA PHE A 470 -19.49 -6.07 -0.73
C PHE A 470 -18.07 -5.72 -1.18
N ASP A 471 -17.08 -5.80 -0.26
CA ASP A 471 -15.68 -5.60 -0.60
C ASP A 471 -15.16 -6.67 -1.56
N GLN A 472 -15.59 -7.92 -1.40
CA GLN A 472 -15.25 -9.02 -2.31
C GLN A 472 -15.84 -8.77 -3.71
N LEU A 473 -17.11 -8.38 -3.82
CA LEU A 473 -17.75 -8.03 -5.09
C LEU A 473 -17.06 -6.84 -5.77
N SER A 474 -16.62 -5.87 -4.99
CA SER A 474 -15.86 -4.71 -5.49
C SER A 474 -14.49 -5.12 -6.05
N LYS A 475 -13.81 -6.07 -5.40
CA LYS A 475 -12.57 -6.67 -5.90
C LYS A 475 -12.81 -7.46 -7.19
N ASP A 476 -13.83 -8.27 -7.24
CA ASP A 476 -14.18 -9.06 -8.44
C ASP A 476 -14.49 -8.14 -9.63
N ARG A 477 -15.28 -7.08 -9.45
CA ARG A 477 -15.51 -6.07 -10.49
C ARG A 477 -14.21 -5.42 -10.98
N SER A 478 -13.28 -5.16 -10.08
CA SER A 478 -12.01 -4.49 -10.39
C SER A 478 -11.10 -5.32 -11.30
N VAL A 479 -11.32 -6.61 -11.40
CA VAL A 479 -10.58 -7.51 -12.31
C VAL A 479 -10.69 -7.04 -13.77
N TYR A 480 -11.83 -6.44 -14.16
CA TYR A 480 -12.00 -5.85 -15.49
C TYR A 480 -10.91 -4.85 -15.86
N TYR A 481 -10.53 -3.97 -14.95
CA TYR A 481 -9.49 -2.97 -15.21
C TYR A 481 -8.12 -3.63 -15.44
N ARG A 482 -7.83 -4.70 -14.70
CA ARG A 482 -6.61 -5.52 -14.93
C ARG A 482 -6.63 -6.19 -16.29
N MET A 483 -7.78 -6.75 -16.72
CA MET A 483 -7.95 -7.32 -18.05
C MET A 483 -7.68 -6.28 -19.13
N ALA A 484 -8.23 -5.07 -18.99
CA ALA A 484 -8.06 -3.98 -19.93
C ALA A 484 -6.62 -3.47 -20.02
N MET A 485 -5.88 -3.49 -18.90
CA MET A 485 -4.47 -3.07 -18.86
C MET A 485 -3.52 -4.10 -19.48
N MET A 486 -3.82 -5.41 -19.30
CA MET A 486 -2.95 -6.49 -19.78
C MET A 486 -3.01 -6.68 -21.29
N ASP A 487 -4.17 -6.42 -21.89
CA ASP A 487 -4.37 -6.61 -23.33
C ASP A 487 -5.15 -5.39 -23.88
N LYS A 488 -4.42 -4.49 -24.51
CA LYS A 488 -4.94 -3.23 -25.05
C LYS A 488 -5.68 -3.39 -26.38
N THR A 489 -5.48 -4.52 -27.06
CA THR A 489 -6.07 -4.81 -28.38
C THR A 489 -6.73 -6.19 -28.40
N PRO A 490 -7.79 -6.40 -27.57
CA PRO A 490 -8.48 -7.69 -27.54
C PRO A 490 -9.19 -7.96 -28.87
N SER A 491 -9.43 -9.25 -29.17
CA SER A 491 -10.32 -9.62 -30.24
C SER A 491 -11.74 -9.06 -29.99
N LYS A 492 -12.55 -8.91 -31.01
CA LYS A 492 -13.94 -8.43 -30.87
C LYS A 492 -14.75 -9.32 -29.90
N VAL A 493 -14.50 -10.63 -29.94
CA VAL A 493 -15.15 -11.62 -29.07
C VAL A 493 -14.69 -11.44 -27.62
N ASP A 494 -13.38 -11.32 -27.37
CA ASP A 494 -12.84 -11.12 -26.04
C ASP A 494 -13.27 -9.77 -25.45
N PHE A 495 -13.36 -8.72 -26.26
CA PHE A 495 -13.87 -7.43 -25.83
C PHE A 495 -15.33 -7.52 -25.37
N ASN A 496 -16.19 -8.19 -26.14
CA ASN A 496 -17.59 -8.38 -25.77
C ASN A 496 -17.72 -9.24 -24.50
N ALA A 497 -16.91 -10.28 -24.35
CA ALA A 497 -16.89 -11.10 -23.14
C ALA A 497 -16.48 -10.29 -21.90
N ARG A 498 -15.44 -9.46 -22.02
CA ARG A 498 -15.02 -8.52 -20.95
C ARG A 498 -16.10 -7.51 -20.60
N TYR A 499 -16.84 -7.02 -21.58
CA TYR A 499 -17.97 -6.13 -21.37
C TYR A 499 -19.10 -6.82 -20.60
N CYS A 500 -19.44 -8.08 -20.95
CA CYS A 500 -20.38 -8.88 -20.19
C CYS A 500 -19.93 -9.10 -18.75
N TYR A 501 -18.65 -9.42 -18.54
CA TYR A 501 -18.05 -9.55 -17.23
C TYR A 501 -18.23 -8.27 -16.40
N PHE A 502 -17.79 -7.13 -16.93
CA PHE A 502 -17.89 -5.85 -16.25
C PHE A 502 -19.32 -5.52 -15.81
N ARG A 503 -20.27 -5.72 -16.73
CA ARG A 503 -21.68 -5.44 -16.43
C ARG A 503 -22.25 -6.41 -15.41
N ALA A 504 -21.97 -7.72 -15.51
CA ALA A 504 -22.45 -8.71 -14.55
C ALA A 504 -21.96 -8.41 -13.13
N PHE A 505 -20.64 -8.20 -12.98
CA PHE A 505 -20.05 -7.91 -11.67
C PHE A 505 -20.38 -6.49 -11.15
N THR A 506 -20.72 -5.55 -12.03
CA THR A 506 -21.24 -4.24 -11.59
C THR A 506 -22.65 -4.40 -11.00
N ASN A 507 -23.53 -5.16 -11.64
CA ASN A 507 -24.88 -5.41 -11.13
C ASN A 507 -24.84 -6.18 -9.81
N MET A 508 -24.04 -7.23 -9.68
CA MET A 508 -23.86 -7.96 -8.42
C MET A 508 -23.33 -7.06 -7.29
N ARG A 509 -22.40 -6.14 -7.61
CA ARG A 509 -21.90 -5.20 -6.63
C ARG A 509 -22.97 -4.20 -6.15
N GLU A 510 -23.87 -3.76 -7.03
CA GLU A 510 -24.98 -2.89 -6.60
C GLU A 510 -25.94 -3.63 -5.66
N VAL A 511 -26.27 -4.89 -5.95
CA VAL A 511 -27.03 -5.75 -5.01
C VAL A 511 -26.30 -5.87 -3.66
N GLY A 512 -24.99 -6.12 -3.67
CA GLY A 512 -24.19 -6.18 -2.45
C GLY A 512 -24.19 -4.86 -1.67
N ARG A 513 -24.25 -3.71 -2.35
CA ARG A 513 -24.38 -2.39 -1.71
C ARG A 513 -25.73 -2.21 -1.04
N SER A 514 -26.82 -2.58 -1.74
CA SER A 514 -28.18 -2.54 -1.19
C SER A 514 -28.30 -3.43 0.03
N LEU A 515 -27.73 -4.65 0.00
CA LEU A 515 -27.67 -5.56 1.13
C LEU A 515 -26.89 -4.99 2.33
N GLN A 516 -25.72 -4.41 2.09
CA GLN A 516 -24.91 -3.76 3.14
C GLN A 516 -25.68 -2.62 3.82
N SER A 517 -26.41 -1.81 3.02
CA SER A 517 -27.26 -0.73 3.53
C SER A 517 -28.41 -1.28 4.38
N LEU A 518 -29.06 -2.33 3.90
CA LEU A 518 -30.17 -2.99 4.60
C LEU A 518 -29.72 -3.59 5.94
N ALA A 519 -28.60 -4.32 5.96
CA ALA A 519 -28.03 -4.89 7.18
C ALA A 519 -27.67 -3.81 8.21
N LYS A 520 -27.13 -2.67 7.75
CA LYS A 520 -26.83 -1.53 8.61
C LYS A 520 -28.10 -0.93 9.22
N GLN A 521 -29.12 -0.69 8.42
CA GLN A 521 -30.38 -0.10 8.88
C GLN A 521 -31.13 -1.05 9.84
N SER A 522 -31.11 -2.37 9.57
CA SER A 522 -31.68 -3.39 10.45
C SER A 522 -30.99 -3.42 11.82
N LEU A 523 -29.64 -3.35 11.83
CA LEU A 523 -28.89 -3.24 13.07
C LEU A 523 -29.22 -1.95 13.85
N GLU A 524 -29.29 -0.80 13.16
CA GLU A 524 -29.64 0.48 13.79
C GLU A 524 -31.04 0.46 14.36
N HIS A 525 -32.00 -0.22 13.71
CA HIS A 525 -33.36 -0.37 14.16
C HIS A 525 -33.43 -1.13 15.50
N VAL A 526 -32.76 -2.29 15.60
CA VAL A 526 -32.73 -3.11 16.83
C VAL A 526 -31.89 -2.43 17.93
N ALA A 527 -30.72 -1.86 17.60
CA ALA A 527 -29.86 -1.18 18.56
C ALA A 527 -30.54 0.03 19.20
N ASN A 528 -31.43 0.73 18.47
CA ASN A 528 -32.24 1.84 18.96
C ASN A 528 -33.53 1.36 19.66
N ARG A 529 -33.73 0.04 19.83
CA ARG A 529 -34.89 -0.57 20.43
C ARG A 529 -36.24 -0.16 19.80
N HIS A 530 -36.23 0.02 18.47
CA HIS A 530 -37.47 0.20 17.73
C HIS A 530 -38.28 -1.11 17.71
N ARG A 531 -39.61 -1.00 17.56
CA ARG A 531 -40.47 -2.18 17.52
C ARG A 531 -40.13 -3.02 16.29
N VAL A 532 -39.84 -4.31 16.49
CA VAL A 532 -39.62 -5.28 15.42
C VAL A 532 -40.96 -5.73 14.82
N PHE A 533 -40.92 -6.21 13.58
CA PHE A 533 -42.09 -6.71 12.87
C PHE A 533 -42.61 -7.99 13.52
N LYS A 534 -43.95 -8.10 13.67
CA LYS A 534 -44.62 -9.26 14.23
C LYS A 534 -45.88 -9.58 13.43
N GLY A 535 -46.37 -10.82 13.54
CA GLY A 535 -47.59 -11.27 12.84
C GLY A 535 -47.39 -11.25 11.33
N ASP A 536 -48.40 -10.82 10.61
CA ASP A 536 -48.48 -10.88 9.13
C ASP A 536 -47.29 -10.23 8.43
N LEU A 537 -46.79 -9.09 8.92
CA LEU A 537 -45.61 -8.41 8.36
C LEU A 537 -44.30 -9.23 8.48
N ALA A 538 -44.15 -9.98 9.59
CA ALA A 538 -42.97 -10.86 9.72
C ALA A 538 -43.07 -12.05 8.79
N ASP A 539 -44.26 -12.61 8.61
CA ASP A 539 -44.52 -13.74 7.73
C ASP A 539 -44.39 -13.33 6.23
N GLU A 540 -44.81 -12.12 5.90
CA GLU A 540 -44.63 -11.55 4.58
C GLU A 540 -43.15 -11.35 4.23
N LEU A 541 -42.31 -10.85 5.15
CA LEU A 541 -40.88 -10.73 4.92
C LEU A 541 -40.24 -12.10 4.67
N ARG A 542 -40.59 -13.13 5.44
CA ARG A 542 -40.10 -14.48 5.21
C ARG A 542 -40.58 -15.05 3.89
N ALA A 543 -41.85 -14.81 3.53
CA ALA A 543 -42.38 -15.23 2.24
C ALA A 543 -41.64 -14.54 1.06
N LEU A 544 -41.30 -13.26 1.23
CA LEU A 544 -40.53 -12.49 0.23
C LEU A 544 -39.13 -13.08 0.05
N THR A 545 -38.39 -13.38 1.11
CA THR A 545 -37.06 -13.99 1.00
C THR A 545 -37.13 -15.39 0.37
N ALA A 546 -38.14 -16.20 0.71
CA ALA A 546 -38.35 -17.50 0.10
C ALA A 546 -38.69 -17.40 -1.41
N GLU A 547 -39.43 -16.37 -1.82
CA GLU A 547 -39.76 -16.13 -3.22
C GLU A 547 -38.52 -15.71 -4.02
N LEU A 548 -37.68 -14.81 -3.48
CA LEU A 548 -36.40 -14.43 -4.09
C LEU A 548 -35.51 -15.67 -4.28
N ARG A 549 -35.47 -16.56 -3.30
CA ARG A 549 -34.72 -17.81 -3.37
C ARG A 549 -35.30 -18.76 -4.44
N ARG A 550 -36.62 -18.85 -4.57
CA ARG A 550 -37.27 -19.65 -5.61
C ARG A 550 -36.94 -19.15 -7.01
N ILE A 551 -36.99 -17.84 -7.25
CA ILE A 551 -36.64 -17.21 -8.52
C ILE A 551 -35.17 -17.50 -8.87
N SER A 552 -34.28 -17.48 -7.90
CA SER A 552 -32.85 -17.71 -8.11
C SER A 552 -32.47 -19.19 -8.25
N SER A 553 -33.25 -20.13 -7.67
CA SER A 553 -32.98 -21.59 -7.73
C SER A 553 -33.41 -22.25 -9.02
N SER A 554 -34.18 -21.60 -9.88
CA SER A 554 -34.56 -22.12 -11.21
C SER A 554 -33.39 -22.24 -12.19
N VAL A 555 -32.12 -22.05 -11.73
CA VAL A 555 -30.92 -21.89 -12.56
C VAL A 555 -30.02 -23.12 -12.60
N ASP A 556 -30.44 -24.31 -12.15
CA ASP A 556 -29.68 -25.55 -12.32
C ASP A 556 -29.63 -26.08 -13.77
N GLY A 557 -29.99 -25.24 -14.73
CA GLY A 557 -29.90 -25.44 -16.17
C GLY A 557 -29.76 -24.10 -16.89
N LYS A 558 -29.74 -24.09 -18.21
CA LYS A 558 -29.85 -22.82 -18.97
C LYS A 558 -31.20 -22.19 -18.63
N PRO A 559 -31.23 -20.99 -17.98
CA PRO A 559 -32.50 -20.37 -17.63
C PRO A 559 -33.27 -20.07 -18.91
N ASP A 560 -34.55 -20.49 -18.95
CA ASP A 560 -35.47 -19.95 -19.94
C ASP A 560 -35.70 -18.46 -19.58
N LEU A 561 -35.16 -17.58 -20.42
CA LEU A 561 -35.20 -16.14 -20.17
C LEU A 561 -36.63 -15.58 -20.22
N GLU A 562 -37.55 -16.22 -20.98
CA GLU A 562 -38.94 -15.81 -21.01
C GLU A 562 -39.66 -16.18 -19.70
N GLU A 563 -39.45 -17.39 -19.19
CA GLU A 563 -39.99 -17.84 -17.92
C GLU A 563 -39.41 -16.98 -16.77
N LEU A 564 -38.11 -16.70 -16.80
CA LEU A 564 -37.47 -15.82 -15.81
C LEU A 564 -38.09 -14.43 -15.82
N HIS A 565 -38.29 -13.83 -16.98
CA HIS A 565 -38.91 -12.52 -17.13
C HIS A 565 -40.33 -12.47 -16.58
N LEU A 566 -41.13 -13.49 -16.85
CA LEU A 566 -42.50 -13.61 -16.33
C LEU A 566 -42.52 -13.74 -14.81
N ASN A 567 -41.63 -14.56 -14.24
CA ASN A 567 -41.52 -14.75 -12.81
C ASN A 567 -41.01 -13.47 -12.11
N ALA A 568 -40.04 -12.78 -12.71
CA ALA A 568 -39.53 -11.50 -12.23
C ALA A 568 -40.62 -10.43 -12.21
N LYS A 569 -41.39 -10.31 -13.28
CA LYS A 569 -42.50 -9.37 -13.37
C LYS A 569 -43.57 -9.65 -12.32
N ALA A 570 -44.02 -10.91 -12.17
CA ALA A 570 -45.00 -11.31 -11.17
C ALA A 570 -44.55 -10.95 -9.74
N ALA A 571 -43.26 -11.15 -9.43
CA ALA A 571 -42.70 -10.81 -8.12
C ALA A 571 -42.62 -9.29 -7.90
N ILE A 572 -42.27 -8.49 -8.94
CA ILE A 572 -42.29 -7.03 -8.87
C ILE A 572 -43.71 -6.50 -8.64
N ASP A 573 -44.72 -7.03 -9.38
CA ASP A 573 -46.11 -6.66 -9.22
C ASP A 573 -46.59 -6.93 -7.78
N ARG A 574 -46.15 -8.04 -7.17
CA ARG A 574 -46.44 -8.35 -5.77
C ARG A 574 -45.76 -7.39 -4.79
N ILE A 575 -44.49 -7.02 -5.03
CA ILE A 575 -43.78 -6.02 -4.22
C ILE A 575 -44.50 -4.67 -4.28
N ASP A 576 -45.00 -4.26 -5.45
CA ASP A 576 -45.78 -3.04 -5.62
C ASP A 576 -47.12 -3.07 -4.87
N ALA A 577 -47.79 -4.25 -4.83
CA ALA A 577 -48.98 -4.44 -4.02
C ALA A 577 -48.65 -4.30 -2.54
N MET A 578 -47.62 -4.99 -2.02
CA MET A 578 -47.16 -4.87 -0.63
C MET A 578 -46.80 -3.44 -0.25
N GLN A 579 -46.12 -2.70 -1.14
CA GLN A 579 -45.78 -1.30 -0.95
C GLN A 579 -47.04 -0.41 -0.84
N SER A 580 -48.04 -0.66 -1.70
CA SER A 580 -49.30 0.06 -1.69
C SER A 580 -50.13 -0.22 -0.41
N GLU A 581 -50.09 -1.44 0.06
CA GLU A 581 -50.76 -1.86 1.29
C GLU A 581 -50.12 -1.21 2.54
N LEU A 582 -48.79 -1.24 2.61
CA LEU A 582 -48.04 -0.54 3.66
C LEU A 582 -48.39 0.95 3.71
N MET A 583 -48.43 1.62 2.54
CA MET A 583 -48.78 3.06 2.48
C MET A 583 -50.18 3.36 3.00
N ARG A 584 -51.10 2.41 2.87
CA ARG A 584 -52.47 2.51 3.45
C ARG A 584 -52.48 2.27 4.94
N ALA A 585 -51.65 1.38 5.46
CA ALA A 585 -51.57 1.03 6.88
C ALA A 585 -50.82 2.08 7.75
N ILE A 586 -49.98 2.94 7.16
CA ILE A 586 -49.25 4.00 7.89
C ILE A 586 -50.19 4.95 8.67
N PRO A 587 -51.29 5.47 8.10
CA PRO A 587 -52.21 6.35 8.84
C PRO A 587 -52.90 5.67 9.99
N ASP A 588 -53.12 4.36 9.95
CA ASP A 588 -53.81 3.58 10.97
C ASP A 588 -52.93 3.30 12.20
N GLY A 589 -51.65 3.64 12.16
CA GLY A 589 -50.73 3.60 13.32
C GLY A 589 -50.24 2.20 13.70
N GLU A 590 -50.44 1.19 12.87
CA GLU A 590 -50.00 -0.18 13.12
C GLU A 590 -48.45 -0.29 13.12
N LEU A 591 -47.79 0.53 12.32
CA LEU A 591 -46.33 0.61 12.25
C LEU A 591 -45.82 1.99 12.69
N SER A 592 -44.67 1.99 13.35
CA SER A 592 -43.94 3.22 13.60
C SER A 592 -43.35 3.75 12.28
N ILE A 593 -43.16 5.07 12.16
CA ILE A 593 -42.51 5.70 10.98
C ILE A 593 -41.18 5.02 10.64
N ARG A 594 -40.37 4.71 11.65
CA ARG A 594 -39.09 4.03 11.46
C ARG A 594 -39.23 2.58 11.02
N GLY A 595 -40.25 1.87 11.49
CA GLY A 595 -40.60 0.55 11.02
C GLY A 595 -41.03 0.54 9.58
N SER A 596 -41.89 1.48 9.19
CA SER A 596 -42.33 1.63 7.79
C SER A 596 -41.16 1.94 6.85
N GLU A 597 -40.23 2.84 7.24
CA GLU A 597 -39.01 3.14 6.45
C GLU A 597 -38.14 1.89 6.25
N LEU A 598 -37.94 1.08 7.30
CA LEU A 598 -37.15 -0.14 7.21
C LEU A 598 -37.85 -1.19 6.34
N TYR A 599 -39.16 -1.38 6.49
CA TYR A 599 -39.93 -2.33 5.67
C TYR A 599 -39.85 -1.95 4.17
N LEU A 600 -40.02 -0.66 3.85
CA LEU A 600 -39.83 -0.15 2.49
C LEU A 600 -38.42 -0.42 1.96
N THR A 601 -37.40 -0.36 2.81
CA THR A 601 -36.02 -0.67 2.41
C THR A 601 -35.88 -2.17 2.03
N PHE A 602 -36.59 -3.09 2.73
CA PHE A 602 -36.65 -4.50 2.34
C PHE A 602 -37.33 -4.69 0.98
N LEU A 603 -38.44 -4.03 0.75
CA LEU A 603 -39.16 -4.10 -0.55
C LEU A 603 -38.30 -3.54 -1.70
N LEU A 604 -37.63 -2.41 -1.48
CA LEU A 604 -36.71 -1.85 -2.46
C LEU A 604 -35.52 -2.77 -2.74
N PHE A 605 -34.95 -3.38 -1.70
CA PHE A 605 -33.89 -4.37 -1.87
C PHE A 605 -34.35 -5.56 -2.71
N ALA A 606 -35.55 -6.10 -2.42
CA ALA A 606 -36.09 -7.23 -3.17
C ALA A 606 -36.29 -6.88 -4.67
N ARG A 607 -36.81 -5.68 -4.97
CA ARG A 607 -36.97 -5.18 -6.33
C ARG A 607 -35.60 -5.04 -7.02
N ASP A 608 -34.63 -4.42 -6.36
CA ASP A 608 -33.27 -4.26 -6.88
C ASP A 608 -32.64 -5.63 -7.17
N PHE A 609 -32.80 -6.60 -6.25
CA PHE A 609 -32.28 -7.94 -6.43
C PHE A 609 -32.85 -8.59 -7.69
N ILE A 610 -34.17 -8.57 -7.88
CA ILE A 610 -34.85 -9.17 -9.02
C ILE A 610 -34.34 -8.54 -10.33
N ASN A 611 -34.31 -7.21 -10.42
CA ASN A 611 -33.87 -6.49 -11.61
C ASN A 611 -32.40 -6.83 -11.97
N HIS A 612 -31.53 -6.82 -10.98
CA HIS A 612 -30.11 -7.12 -11.21
C HIS A 612 -29.87 -8.61 -11.53
N TYR A 613 -30.66 -9.51 -10.91
CA TYR A 613 -30.63 -10.94 -11.20
C TYR A 613 -31.00 -11.22 -12.67
N GLU A 614 -32.08 -10.63 -13.17
CA GLU A 614 -32.50 -10.73 -14.56
C GLU A 614 -31.39 -10.25 -15.52
N ILE A 615 -30.77 -9.09 -15.23
CA ILE A 615 -29.67 -8.55 -16.05
C ILE A 615 -28.46 -9.50 -16.04
N VAL A 616 -28.08 -10.06 -14.89
CA VAL A 616 -26.95 -10.97 -14.78
C VAL A 616 -27.22 -12.25 -15.56
N SER A 617 -28.43 -12.79 -15.49
CA SER A 617 -28.87 -13.98 -16.25
C SER A 617 -28.86 -13.75 -17.77
N MET A 618 -29.35 -12.60 -18.22
CA MET A 618 -29.27 -12.20 -19.64
C MET A 618 -27.82 -12.08 -20.13
N LEU A 619 -26.91 -11.54 -19.29
CA LEU A 619 -25.50 -11.41 -19.64
C LEU A 619 -24.79 -12.77 -19.68
N ALA A 620 -25.17 -13.73 -18.82
CA ALA A 620 -24.68 -15.09 -18.85
C ALA A 620 -25.13 -15.82 -20.14
N ALA A 621 -26.38 -15.66 -20.54
CA ALA A 621 -26.88 -16.21 -21.82
C ALA A 621 -26.20 -15.55 -23.04
N ARG A 622 -25.96 -14.22 -22.96
CA ARG A 622 -25.30 -13.50 -24.06
C ARG A 622 -23.85 -13.95 -24.26
N ILE A 623 -23.10 -14.25 -23.18
CA ILE A 623 -21.74 -14.75 -23.34
C ILE A 623 -21.68 -16.11 -23.99
N ASP A 624 -22.70 -16.97 -23.80
CA ASP A 624 -22.84 -18.24 -24.46
C ASP A 624 -23.04 -18.10 -25.98
N SER A 625 -23.78 -17.08 -26.41
CA SER A 625 -24.03 -16.81 -27.83
C SER A 625 -22.80 -16.27 -28.57
N LEU A 626 -21.83 -15.68 -27.89
CA LEU A 626 -20.61 -15.13 -28.51
C LEU A 626 -19.70 -16.20 -29.12
N GLU A 627 -19.77 -17.44 -28.65
CA GLU A 627 -18.97 -18.55 -29.18
C GLU A 627 -19.63 -19.24 -30.38
N GLN A 628 -20.94 -19.07 -30.58
CA GLN A 628 -21.67 -19.71 -31.67
C GLN A 628 -21.56 -18.96 -33.01
N THR A 629 -20.97 -17.77 -33.02
CA THR A 629 -20.74 -17.01 -34.25
C THR A 629 -19.42 -17.49 -34.89
N PRO A 630 -19.45 -18.19 -36.05
CA PRO A 630 -18.22 -18.65 -36.70
C PRO A 630 -17.38 -17.43 -37.06
N SER A 631 -16.07 -17.50 -36.73
CA SER A 631 -15.08 -16.53 -37.19
C SER A 631 -15.13 -16.48 -38.72
N VAL A 632 -15.70 -15.41 -39.29
CA VAL A 632 -15.55 -15.08 -40.70
C VAL A 632 -14.05 -14.94 -40.95
N VAL A 633 -13.48 -15.93 -41.60
CA VAL A 633 -12.11 -15.93 -42.11
C VAL A 633 -11.96 -14.67 -42.95
N THR A 634 -11.25 -13.69 -42.47
CA THR A 634 -10.84 -12.54 -43.29
C THR A 634 -9.91 -13.03 -44.37
N ALA A 635 -10.36 -12.88 -45.62
CA ALA A 635 -9.57 -13.13 -46.80
C ALA A 635 -8.22 -12.40 -46.76
N PRO A 636 -7.16 -12.97 -47.35
CA PRO A 636 -5.81 -12.37 -47.31
C PRO A 636 -5.82 -11.03 -48.05
N LYS A 637 -5.24 -10.00 -47.39
CA LYS A 637 -4.95 -8.72 -48.03
C LYS A 637 -3.99 -8.95 -49.19
N GLU A 638 -4.48 -8.82 -50.43
CA GLU A 638 -3.63 -8.62 -51.58
C GLU A 638 -2.68 -7.48 -51.35
N LYS A 639 -1.39 -7.76 -51.51
CA LYS A 639 -0.34 -6.75 -51.61
C LYS A 639 -0.57 -6.00 -52.93
N ILE A 640 -0.94 -4.73 -52.83
CA ILE A 640 -0.77 -3.81 -53.95
C ILE A 640 0.63 -3.25 -53.83
N SER A 641 1.36 -3.40 -54.91
CA SER A 641 2.75 -3.02 -55.23
C SER A 641 3.02 -1.53 -55.02
#